data_b4db74d24fc015625ceced390332c44a
#
_entry.id   b4db74d24fc015625ceced390332c44a
#
_cell.length_a   1.000
_cell.length_b   1.000
_cell.length_c   1.000
_cell.angle_alpha   90.00
_cell.angle_beta   90.00
_cell.angle_gamma   90.00
#
_symmetry.space_group_name_H-M   'P 1'
#
loop_
_entity.id
_entity.type
_entity.pdbx_description
1 polymer ?
#
loop_
_entity_poly.entity_id
_entity_poly.type
_entity_poly.pdbx_seq_one_letter_code
_entity_poly.pdbx_strand_id
1 'polypeptide(L)'
;MAFGHRALHYVQHTLCYLPEPFGVALRAPARSRALRGCALQKKRGLALGLALCIAHCALCIDKEPVDYVNPLMGTMSSYELSAGNTYPAVAMPWGMNAWTPQTGKMGDGWTYTYTAHHLRGLKLTHQPSPWINDYGQLSIMPITGQPRFDQDERASWFSHKAEDARPYYYSVYLADHDVTAEVTPTERAAMMRFSFPQAAGHYVVIDPFDKGSQVTIDREQRRVTGYSTRNSGGVPEGFKLWFVIEFDQPLAYCATVSDCSIVPSCMEATASHAGAIVGFADNTRLVHARIAASFISPEQALLNLQELGSRTFDQVMSAGRDRWNDVLGRIEAQDDDRDHLRTFYSCLYRALLFPRSFYEIDPQGQVVHYSPYDGQVHEGYLFTDTGFWDTFRSLFPLLNLVYPDQSQKMLAGLANAYRESGFLPEWASPGHRDCMVGNNSAAVVADAIVNGIPVSDDDAATLWQALTHGAHAVHPTVRSTGRLGWQYYDSLGYVPCDVGINESAARTLEYAYDDWCIAQVGRTLGLPTSQWAAYERSAQNYRKLFDPTTRLMRGRKANGEWQTPFNPLKWGGDFTEGNAWHYTWSVFHDPQGLIELMGGNEAFCAMLDSVFALPPAFDASYYGGTVIHEIREMQIMGMGNYAHGNQPIQHMIYLYDYAGQPRKAQYWVHEVMRRLYQATPDGYCGDEDNGQTSAWYVFSALGFYPVCPGSGEYAIGSPLLRDVTLHLPGGRRVCIQASGDGPYVHSLTIDDQPHRSNFLTHRQLRTGCTLYYRLTPEPHAD
;
A
#
# COMPACT_ATOMS: atom_id res chain seq x y z
N MET A 1 -19.60 -25.88 27.18
CA MET A 1 -18.50 -26.59 27.84
C MET A 1 -17.83 -27.50 26.82
N ALA A 2 -16.50 -27.52 26.75
CA ALA A 2 -15.64 -28.25 25.84
C ALA A 2 -15.39 -27.63 24.45
N PHE A 3 -14.55 -26.58 24.42
CA PHE A 3 -13.64 -26.25 23.32
C PHE A 3 -12.57 -25.29 23.87
N GLY A 4 -11.63 -25.83 24.61
CA GLY A 4 -10.52 -25.08 25.15
C GLY A 4 -9.37 -26.01 25.49
N HIS A 5 -8.65 -26.50 24.47
CA HIS A 5 -7.35 -27.19 24.65
C HIS A 5 -6.71 -27.62 23.31
N ARG A 6 -6.65 -26.75 22.31
CA ARG A 6 -5.83 -27.03 21.11
C ARG A 6 -4.96 -25.87 20.60
N ALA A 7 -4.99 -24.73 21.26
CA ALA A 7 -4.20 -23.57 20.82
C ALA A 7 -2.79 -23.46 21.48
N LEU A 8 -2.45 -24.31 22.43
CA LEU A 8 -1.16 -24.21 23.16
C LEU A 8 -0.05 -25.16 22.67
N HIS A 9 -0.29 -25.94 21.62
CA HIS A 9 0.70 -26.94 21.15
C HIS A 9 1.48 -26.52 19.88
N TYR A 10 1.21 -25.36 19.29
CA TYR A 10 1.89 -24.96 18.05
C TYR A 10 3.11 -24.04 18.24
N VAL A 11 3.30 -23.47 19.43
CA VAL A 11 4.40 -22.53 19.71
C VAL A 11 5.67 -23.23 20.26
N GLN A 12 5.64 -24.52 20.57
CA GLN A 12 6.80 -25.22 21.16
C GLN A 12 7.63 -26.08 20.18
N HIS A 13 7.34 -26.12 18.91
CA HIS A 13 8.05 -27.01 17.96
C HIS A 13 8.93 -26.34 16.89
N THR A 14 9.18 -25.03 16.97
CA THR A 14 10.03 -24.33 15.99
C THR A 14 11.42 -23.96 16.52
N LEU A 15 11.84 -24.50 17.66
CA LEU A 15 13.18 -24.25 18.22
C LEU A 15 13.90 -25.58 18.45
N CYS A 16 14.26 -26.30 17.40
CA CYS A 16 15.29 -27.35 17.43
C CYS A 16 15.53 -27.91 16.04
N TYR A 17 16.44 -27.32 15.27
CA TYR A 17 17.25 -28.00 14.26
C TYR A 17 18.36 -27.06 13.77
N LEU A 18 19.45 -27.05 14.51
CA LEU A 18 20.77 -26.69 13.98
C LEU A 18 21.58 -27.99 13.85
N PRO A 19 22.17 -28.32 12.73
CA PRO A 19 23.15 -29.42 12.66
C PRO A 19 24.55 -28.89 13.01
N GLU A 20 25.19 -29.61 13.95
CA GLU A 20 26.59 -29.42 14.27
C GLU A 20 27.53 -29.85 13.11
N PRO A 21 28.74 -29.28 13.02
CA PRO A 21 29.66 -29.62 11.94
C PRO A 21 30.48 -30.88 12.29
N PHE A 22 30.46 -31.83 11.39
CA PHE A 22 31.36 -33.01 11.46
C PHE A 22 32.80 -32.62 11.13
N GLY A 23 33.66 -32.68 12.14
CA GLY A 23 35.10 -32.65 11.97
C GLY A 23 35.66 -34.03 11.53
N VAL A 24 36.33 -34.06 10.40
CA VAL A 24 37.18 -35.22 10.03
C VAL A 24 38.60 -34.76 9.92
N ALA A 25 39.39 -35.23 10.86
CA ALA A 25 40.85 -35.12 10.83
C ALA A 25 41.43 -36.19 9.88
N LEU A 26 42.19 -35.80 8.90
CA LEU A 26 43.06 -36.70 8.14
C LEU A 26 44.54 -36.32 8.29
N ARG A 27 45.27 -37.28 8.86
CA ARG A 27 46.75 -37.27 8.98
C ARG A 27 47.42 -37.43 7.62
N ALA A 28 48.46 -36.67 7.43
CA ALA A 28 49.40 -36.88 6.34
C ALA A 28 50.37 -38.05 6.59
N PRO A 29 50.97 -38.61 5.54
CA PRO A 29 52.40 -38.88 5.58
C PRO A 29 53.15 -38.28 4.36
N ALA A 30 54.37 -37.87 4.68
CA ALA A 30 55.35 -37.32 3.76
C ALA A 30 56.05 -38.38 2.91
N ARG A 31 56.46 -38.06 1.69
CA ARG A 31 57.83 -38.10 1.15
C ARG A 31 57.91 -38.03 -0.38
N SER A 32 58.56 -36.99 -0.82
CA SER A 32 59.59 -36.83 -1.83
C SER A 32 59.48 -37.50 -3.22
N ARG A 33 59.56 -36.72 -4.29
CA ARG A 33 60.60 -36.61 -5.34
C ARG A 33 60.21 -35.65 -6.49
N ALA A 34 60.88 -34.69 -6.62
CA ALA A 34 61.63 -33.91 -7.57
C ALA A 34 61.30 -33.99 -9.09
N LEU A 35 61.13 -32.76 -9.63
CA LEU A 35 61.59 -32.26 -10.92
C LEU A 35 61.14 -32.93 -12.22
N ARG A 36 60.23 -32.30 -12.95
CA ARG A 36 60.32 -31.74 -14.33
C ARG A 36 58.91 -31.37 -14.83
N GLY A 37 58.74 -30.12 -15.24
CA GLY A 37 57.46 -29.72 -15.86
C GLY A 37 57.11 -28.24 -15.77
N CYS A 38 58.08 -27.35 -15.96
CA CYS A 38 57.90 -25.92 -15.76
C CYS A 38 57.50 -25.16 -17.04
N ALA A 39 56.51 -25.63 -17.80
CA ALA A 39 55.94 -24.86 -18.92
C ALA A 39 54.41 -25.04 -19.16
N LEU A 40 53.79 -26.08 -18.61
CA LEU A 40 52.32 -26.29 -18.75
C LEU A 40 51.48 -25.73 -17.59
N GLN A 41 52.09 -25.43 -16.43
CA GLN A 41 51.39 -24.91 -15.27
C GLN A 41 51.04 -23.41 -15.38
N LYS A 42 51.79 -22.59 -16.12
CA LYS A 42 51.49 -21.16 -16.31
C LYS A 42 50.22 -20.92 -17.16
N LYS A 43 49.95 -21.77 -18.15
CA LYS A 43 48.71 -21.64 -18.97
C LYS A 43 47.43 -22.14 -18.25
N ARG A 44 47.55 -23.15 -17.37
CA ARG A 44 46.42 -23.62 -16.56
C ARG A 44 46.12 -22.69 -15.38
N GLY A 45 47.13 -22.06 -14.78
CA GLY A 45 46.94 -21.06 -13.73
C GLY A 45 46.26 -19.78 -14.24
N LEU A 46 46.64 -19.34 -15.48
CA LEU A 46 45.95 -18.18 -16.09
C LEU A 46 44.53 -18.48 -16.52
N ALA A 47 44.24 -19.70 -17.03
CA ALA A 47 42.87 -20.11 -17.38
C ALA A 47 41.99 -20.31 -16.15
N LEU A 48 42.52 -20.84 -15.03
CA LEU A 48 41.80 -20.95 -13.77
C LEU A 48 41.60 -19.58 -13.10
N GLY A 49 42.59 -18.69 -13.16
CA GLY A 49 42.50 -17.32 -12.68
C GLY A 49 41.47 -16.51 -13.48
N LEU A 50 41.45 -16.66 -14.82
CA LEU A 50 40.45 -16.02 -15.67
C LEU A 50 39.05 -16.60 -15.46
N ALA A 51 38.93 -17.93 -15.28
CA ALA A 51 37.66 -18.57 -14.96
C ALA A 51 37.15 -18.20 -13.55
N LEU A 52 38.03 -18.03 -12.56
CA LEU A 52 37.70 -17.52 -11.23
C LEU A 52 37.35 -16.03 -11.24
N CYS A 53 38.05 -15.20 -12.04
CA CYS A 53 37.67 -13.80 -12.24
C CYS A 53 36.36 -13.66 -13.01
N ILE A 54 36.13 -14.48 -14.05
CA ILE A 54 34.85 -14.49 -14.77
C ILE A 54 33.71 -15.03 -13.88
N ALA A 55 33.97 -16.03 -13.04
CA ALA A 55 33.03 -16.52 -12.04
C ALA A 55 32.81 -15.50 -10.91
N HIS A 56 33.85 -14.72 -10.51
CA HIS A 56 33.67 -13.62 -9.56
C HIS A 56 32.95 -12.42 -10.18
N CYS A 57 33.22 -12.05 -11.43
CA CYS A 57 32.47 -11.04 -12.17
C CYS A 57 31.05 -11.49 -12.52
N ALA A 58 30.80 -12.80 -12.70
CA ALA A 58 29.44 -13.32 -12.88
C ALA A 58 28.63 -13.44 -11.56
N LEU A 59 29.31 -13.31 -10.40
CA LEU A 59 28.68 -13.28 -9.07
C LEU A 59 28.44 -11.85 -8.54
N CYS A 60 28.97 -10.82 -9.20
CA CYS A 60 28.68 -9.41 -8.96
C CYS A 60 27.87 -8.83 -10.13
N ILE A 61 26.73 -9.40 -10.43
CA ILE A 61 25.67 -8.62 -11.08
C ILE A 61 25.13 -7.75 -9.94
N ASP A 62 25.44 -6.46 -9.97
CA ASP A 62 24.84 -5.49 -9.07
C ASP A 62 23.33 -5.64 -9.21
N LYS A 63 22.66 -5.99 -8.11
CA LYS A 63 21.21 -6.15 -8.11
C LYS A 63 20.58 -4.79 -8.22
N GLU A 64 19.65 -4.68 -9.15
CA GLU A 64 18.83 -3.48 -9.26
C GLU A 64 17.72 -3.45 -8.18
N PRO A 65 17.17 -2.29 -7.83
CA PRO A 65 16.16 -2.13 -6.81
C PRO A 65 14.99 -3.13 -6.90
N VAL A 66 14.50 -3.39 -8.10
CA VAL A 66 13.37 -4.32 -8.34
C VAL A 66 13.70 -5.78 -7.98
N ASP A 67 14.98 -6.18 -7.98
CA ASP A 67 15.42 -7.53 -7.65
C ASP A 67 15.35 -7.84 -6.14
N TYR A 68 15.18 -6.81 -5.31
CA TYR A 68 14.97 -6.94 -3.87
C TYR A 68 13.48 -7.06 -3.50
N VAL A 69 12.57 -6.64 -4.36
CA VAL A 69 11.14 -6.62 -4.07
C VAL A 69 10.57 -8.03 -3.93
N ASN A 70 9.82 -8.26 -2.85
CA ASN A 70 8.99 -9.44 -2.65
C ASN A 70 7.50 -9.07 -2.68
N PRO A 71 6.78 -9.26 -3.81
CA PRO A 71 5.34 -8.96 -3.89
C PRO A 71 4.47 -9.86 -2.99
N LEU A 72 5.02 -10.95 -2.45
CA LEU A 72 4.32 -11.84 -1.51
C LEU A 72 4.33 -11.30 -0.07
N MET A 73 5.07 -10.23 0.25
CA MET A 73 5.07 -9.61 1.57
C MET A 73 3.65 -9.18 1.97
N GLY A 74 3.20 -9.64 3.13
CA GLY A 74 1.89 -9.27 3.68
C GLY A 74 0.70 -10.10 3.18
N THR A 75 0.92 -11.21 2.47
CA THR A 75 -0.14 -11.98 1.83
C THR A 75 -0.68 -13.15 2.66
N MET A 76 -0.13 -13.38 3.88
CA MET A 76 -0.57 -14.46 4.77
C MET A 76 -1.57 -13.97 5.81
N SER A 77 -2.60 -13.28 5.36
CA SER A 77 -3.66 -12.75 6.21
C SER A 77 -4.91 -13.64 6.26
N SER A 78 -5.71 -13.46 7.30
CA SER A 78 -7.03 -14.03 7.47
C SER A 78 -8.02 -12.97 7.97
N TYR A 79 -9.31 -13.30 8.06
CA TYR A 79 -10.31 -12.44 8.68
C TYR A 79 -9.99 -12.08 10.15
N GLU A 80 -9.30 -12.98 10.85
CA GLU A 80 -9.03 -12.85 12.29
C GLU A 80 -7.72 -12.15 12.61
N LEU A 81 -6.76 -12.13 11.67
CA LEU A 81 -5.42 -11.58 11.85
C LEU A 81 -4.87 -11.09 10.52
N SER A 82 -4.53 -9.83 10.46
CA SER A 82 -3.84 -9.26 9.32
C SER A 82 -2.32 -9.38 9.46
N ALA A 83 -1.69 -9.79 8.37
CA ALA A 83 -0.24 -9.73 8.19
C ALA A 83 0.12 -8.77 7.03
N GLY A 84 -0.81 -7.86 6.69
CA GLY A 84 -0.70 -6.89 5.61
C GLY A 84 -1.98 -6.74 4.78
N ASN A 85 -2.84 -7.76 4.72
CA ASN A 85 -4.03 -7.80 3.87
C ASN A 85 -3.73 -7.46 2.41
N THR A 86 -2.56 -7.89 1.91
CA THR A 86 -2.07 -7.64 0.56
C THR A 86 -2.26 -8.85 -0.35
N TYR A 87 -2.04 -8.64 -1.63
CA TYR A 87 -1.90 -9.69 -2.65
C TYR A 87 -0.68 -9.38 -3.52
N PRO A 88 -0.10 -10.37 -4.25
CA PRO A 88 1.01 -10.13 -5.15
C PRO A 88 0.50 -9.33 -6.36
N ALA A 89 0.59 -8.00 -6.28
CA ALA A 89 0.14 -7.10 -7.32
C ALA A 89 1.16 -7.04 -8.48
N VAL A 90 0.78 -7.60 -9.61
CA VAL A 90 1.56 -7.51 -10.85
C VAL A 90 1.00 -6.33 -11.64
N ALA A 91 1.62 -5.17 -11.49
CA ALA A 91 1.12 -3.89 -12.01
C ALA A 91 2.28 -2.96 -12.36
N MET A 92 2.00 -1.89 -13.09
CA MET A 92 2.92 -0.75 -13.20
C MET A 92 2.79 0.15 -11.96
N PRO A 93 3.80 0.98 -11.64
CA PRO A 93 3.67 2.00 -10.60
C PRO A 93 2.43 2.87 -10.87
N TRP A 94 1.53 2.97 -9.88
CA TRP A 94 0.24 3.68 -9.99
C TRP A 94 -0.62 3.26 -11.19
N GLY A 95 -0.40 2.07 -11.76
CA GLY A 95 -1.14 1.58 -12.91
C GLY A 95 -2.64 1.44 -12.67
N MET A 96 -3.44 1.64 -13.73
CA MET A 96 -4.90 1.48 -13.66
C MET A 96 -5.28 0.06 -13.25
N ASN A 97 -4.62 -0.93 -13.84
CA ASN A 97 -4.92 -2.35 -13.64
C ASN A 97 -3.82 -3.06 -12.84
N ALA A 98 -4.22 -3.97 -11.97
CA ALA A 98 -3.34 -4.94 -11.34
C ALA A 98 -3.78 -6.37 -11.66
N TRP A 99 -2.82 -7.25 -11.84
CA TRP A 99 -3.06 -8.69 -12.00
C TRP A 99 -2.56 -9.43 -10.77
N THR A 100 -3.29 -10.48 -10.38
CA THR A 100 -2.92 -11.30 -9.23
C THR A 100 -3.37 -12.74 -9.43
N PRO A 101 -2.66 -13.75 -8.91
CA PRO A 101 -3.24 -15.09 -8.81
C PRO A 101 -4.48 -15.06 -7.92
N GLN A 102 -5.54 -15.73 -8.32
CA GLN A 102 -6.79 -15.82 -7.59
C GLN A 102 -6.85 -17.13 -6.81
N THR A 103 -6.68 -17.07 -5.48
CA THR A 103 -6.90 -18.25 -4.60
C THR A 103 -8.26 -18.21 -3.92
N GLY A 104 -8.82 -17.01 -3.68
CA GLY A 104 -10.16 -16.81 -3.14
C GLY A 104 -11.25 -17.12 -4.16
N LYS A 105 -12.44 -17.43 -3.67
CA LYS A 105 -13.64 -17.58 -4.51
C LYS A 105 -14.18 -16.22 -4.93
N MET A 106 -15.08 -16.22 -5.90
CA MET A 106 -15.83 -15.04 -6.27
C MET A 106 -16.63 -14.51 -5.07
N GLY A 107 -16.34 -13.26 -4.68
CA GLY A 107 -16.97 -12.62 -3.52
C GLY A 107 -16.15 -12.65 -2.24
N ASP A 108 -15.08 -13.45 -2.17
CA ASP A 108 -14.16 -13.40 -1.05
C ASP A 108 -13.41 -12.06 -1.02
N GLY A 109 -13.26 -11.48 0.17
CA GLY A 109 -12.44 -10.29 0.37
C GLY A 109 -10.96 -10.56 0.08
N TRP A 110 -10.47 -11.74 0.42
CA TRP A 110 -9.07 -12.15 0.17
C TRP A 110 -8.92 -12.76 -1.21
N THR A 111 -8.61 -11.94 -2.19
CA THR A 111 -8.35 -12.37 -3.58
C THR A 111 -7.22 -13.41 -3.66
N TYR A 112 -6.17 -13.22 -2.86
CA TYR A 112 -5.05 -14.16 -2.71
C TYR A 112 -4.72 -14.32 -1.22
N THR A 113 -4.42 -15.56 -0.83
CA THR A 113 -3.88 -15.88 0.50
C THR A 113 -2.73 -16.85 0.35
N TYR A 114 -1.57 -16.54 0.93
CA TYR A 114 -0.35 -17.36 0.82
C TYR A 114 -0.52 -18.78 1.36
N THR A 115 -1.41 -19.00 2.32
CA THR A 115 -1.68 -20.34 2.87
C THR A 115 -2.52 -21.24 1.95
N ALA A 116 -3.09 -20.68 0.87
CA ALA A 116 -3.89 -21.43 -0.08
C ALA A 116 -3.02 -22.17 -1.11
N HIS A 117 -3.49 -23.33 -1.57
CA HIS A 117 -2.78 -24.18 -2.53
C HIS A 117 -3.60 -24.48 -3.80
N HIS A 118 -4.73 -23.80 -4.01
CA HIS A 118 -5.54 -23.90 -5.23
C HIS A 118 -5.72 -22.53 -5.86
N LEU A 119 -5.40 -22.45 -7.14
CA LEU A 119 -5.51 -21.24 -7.95
C LEU A 119 -6.67 -21.40 -8.93
N ARG A 120 -7.54 -20.38 -9.01
CA ARG A 120 -8.77 -20.36 -9.81
C ARG A 120 -8.66 -19.54 -11.10
N GLY A 121 -7.56 -18.80 -11.24
CA GLY A 121 -7.25 -17.98 -12.41
C GLY A 121 -6.21 -16.90 -12.11
N LEU A 122 -5.80 -16.19 -13.17
CA LEU A 122 -5.09 -14.92 -13.08
C LEU A 122 -6.14 -13.81 -13.16
N LYS A 123 -6.30 -13.05 -12.10
CA LYS A 123 -7.39 -12.08 -11.93
C LYS A 123 -6.90 -10.66 -12.18
N LEU A 124 -7.62 -9.93 -13.03
CA LEU A 124 -7.60 -8.48 -13.05
C LEU A 124 -8.34 -7.96 -11.80
N THR A 125 -7.71 -7.10 -11.02
CA THR A 125 -8.25 -6.60 -9.76
C THR A 125 -7.97 -5.12 -9.58
N HIS A 126 -8.89 -4.44 -8.90
CA HIS A 126 -8.78 -3.06 -8.46
C HIS A 126 -8.98 -2.96 -6.94
N GLN A 127 -8.86 -4.09 -6.24
CA GLN A 127 -9.09 -4.16 -4.81
C GLN A 127 -8.06 -3.32 -4.03
N PRO A 128 -8.47 -2.33 -3.22
CA PRO A 128 -7.56 -1.61 -2.33
C PRO A 128 -7.34 -2.37 -1.02
N SER A 129 -8.36 -3.08 -0.54
CA SER A 129 -8.38 -3.79 0.75
C SER A 129 -9.46 -4.87 0.72
N PRO A 130 -9.31 -6.00 1.46
CA PRO A 130 -10.36 -7.00 1.57
C PRO A 130 -11.67 -6.44 2.17
N TRP A 131 -11.60 -5.41 3.01
CA TRP A 131 -12.75 -4.76 3.66
C TRP A 131 -13.59 -3.93 2.70
N ILE A 132 -12.94 -3.22 1.79
CA ILE A 132 -13.58 -2.42 0.73
C ILE A 132 -14.02 -3.31 -0.43
N ASN A 133 -13.31 -4.44 -0.64
CA ASN A 133 -13.53 -5.38 -1.74
C ASN A 133 -13.18 -4.76 -3.11
N ASP A 134 -13.68 -5.31 -4.21
CA ASP A 134 -13.19 -5.13 -5.57
C ASP A 134 -14.27 -4.61 -6.54
N TYR A 135 -13.86 -4.09 -7.67
CA TYR A 135 -14.73 -3.66 -8.77
C TYR A 135 -14.06 -3.92 -10.12
N GLY A 136 -14.85 -4.10 -11.19
CA GLY A 136 -14.33 -4.28 -12.53
C GLY A 136 -13.41 -5.49 -12.65
N GLN A 137 -13.89 -6.67 -12.34
CA GLN A 137 -13.09 -7.89 -12.21
C GLN A 137 -13.15 -8.74 -13.50
N LEU A 138 -12.05 -9.43 -13.79
CA LEU A 138 -11.94 -10.41 -14.86
C LEU A 138 -10.93 -11.49 -14.45
N SER A 139 -11.29 -12.77 -14.54
CA SER A 139 -10.37 -13.88 -14.24
C SER A 139 -10.13 -14.72 -15.49
N ILE A 140 -8.90 -15.14 -15.72
CA ILE A 140 -8.47 -15.95 -16.88
C ILE A 140 -7.75 -17.17 -16.38
N MET A 141 -8.24 -18.37 -16.79
CA MET A 141 -7.70 -19.64 -16.34
C MET A 141 -7.44 -20.58 -17.52
N PRO A 142 -6.18 -20.95 -17.80
CA PRO A 142 -5.88 -22.02 -18.74
C PRO A 142 -6.17 -23.39 -18.09
N ILE A 143 -6.85 -24.25 -18.81
CA ILE A 143 -7.20 -25.61 -18.37
C ILE A 143 -6.95 -26.63 -19.47
N THR A 144 -6.83 -27.92 -19.09
CA THR A 144 -6.72 -29.04 -20.01
C THR A 144 -7.83 -30.08 -19.83
N GLY A 145 -8.03 -30.93 -20.81
CA GLY A 145 -8.99 -32.03 -20.77
C GLY A 145 -10.38 -31.64 -21.27
N GLN A 146 -11.33 -31.37 -20.38
CA GLN A 146 -12.68 -30.97 -20.73
C GLN A 146 -12.94 -29.50 -20.38
N PRO A 147 -13.76 -28.79 -21.15
CA PRO A 147 -14.13 -27.40 -20.81
C PRO A 147 -14.93 -27.40 -19.51
N ARG A 148 -14.50 -26.56 -18.54
CA ARG A 148 -15.13 -26.38 -17.23
C ARG A 148 -15.15 -24.89 -16.92
N PHE A 149 -16.24 -24.40 -16.36
CA PHE A 149 -16.38 -22.98 -16.01
C PHE A 149 -16.42 -22.75 -14.51
N ASP A 150 -17.00 -23.67 -13.74
CA ASP A 150 -17.09 -23.55 -12.29
C ASP A 150 -15.71 -23.31 -11.67
N GLN A 151 -15.66 -22.42 -10.67
CA GLN A 151 -14.39 -21.97 -10.08
C GLN A 151 -13.65 -23.08 -9.32
N ASP A 152 -14.37 -23.98 -8.67
CA ASP A 152 -13.75 -25.10 -7.94
C ASP A 152 -13.37 -26.23 -8.89
N GLU A 153 -14.16 -26.48 -9.94
CA GLU A 153 -13.87 -27.52 -10.94
C GLU A 153 -12.68 -27.17 -11.85
N ARG A 154 -12.47 -25.86 -12.15
CA ARG A 154 -11.34 -25.38 -12.95
C ARG A 154 -10.10 -25.10 -12.13
N ALA A 155 -10.21 -25.02 -10.80
CA ALA A 155 -9.08 -24.73 -9.92
C ALA A 155 -7.97 -25.76 -10.06
N SER A 156 -6.73 -25.34 -9.90
CA SER A 156 -5.56 -26.19 -9.92
C SER A 156 -4.73 -26.05 -8.66
N TRP A 157 -4.23 -27.17 -8.17
CA TRP A 157 -3.20 -27.16 -7.15
C TRP A 157 -1.91 -26.50 -7.68
N PHE A 158 -1.25 -25.70 -6.84
CA PHE A 158 0.04 -25.10 -7.11
C PHE A 158 0.95 -25.10 -5.88
N SER A 159 2.24 -24.92 -6.12
CA SER A 159 3.26 -24.81 -5.08
C SER A 159 3.99 -23.49 -5.18
N HIS A 160 4.20 -22.82 -4.06
CA HIS A 160 5.02 -21.61 -3.98
C HIS A 160 6.48 -21.81 -4.44
N LYS A 161 6.97 -23.07 -4.52
CA LYS A 161 8.28 -23.38 -5.13
C LYS A 161 8.28 -23.29 -6.66
N ALA A 162 7.09 -23.30 -7.26
CA ALA A 162 6.87 -23.17 -8.70
C ALA A 162 6.07 -21.89 -9.03
N GLU A 163 6.10 -20.91 -8.13
CA GLU A 163 5.55 -19.58 -8.26
C GLU A 163 6.71 -18.56 -8.31
N ASP A 164 6.73 -17.68 -9.30
CA ASP A 164 7.65 -16.52 -9.37
C ASP A 164 6.80 -15.25 -9.44
N ALA A 165 6.87 -14.47 -8.37
CA ALA A 165 6.15 -13.21 -8.25
C ALA A 165 7.14 -12.04 -8.28
N ARG A 166 6.97 -11.14 -9.26
CA ARG A 166 7.70 -9.88 -9.44
C ARG A 166 6.72 -8.73 -9.62
N PRO A 167 7.09 -7.50 -9.35
CA PRO A 167 6.20 -6.36 -9.61
C PRO A 167 5.65 -6.30 -11.03
N TYR A 168 6.42 -6.73 -12.00
CA TYR A 168 6.18 -6.66 -13.44
C TYR A 168 5.92 -8.02 -14.10
N TYR A 169 5.92 -9.12 -13.34
CA TYR A 169 5.80 -10.47 -13.88
C TYR A 169 5.30 -11.45 -12.82
N TYR A 170 4.45 -12.38 -13.24
CA TYR A 170 4.05 -13.51 -12.42
C TYR A 170 4.05 -14.78 -13.27
N SER A 171 4.50 -15.87 -12.69
CA SER A 171 4.47 -17.21 -13.29
C SER A 171 4.09 -18.25 -12.25
N VAL A 172 3.28 -19.24 -12.68
CA VAL A 172 2.90 -20.38 -11.83
C VAL A 172 2.69 -21.64 -12.65
N TYR A 173 3.10 -22.77 -12.10
CA TYR A 173 2.76 -24.09 -12.65
C TYR A 173 1.48 -24.63 -12.02
N LEU A 174 0.48 -24.90 -12.86
CA LEU A 174 -0.84 -25.42 -12.55
C LEU A 174 -0.83 -26.95 -12.67
N ALA A 175 -0.67 -27.63 -11.53
CA ALA A 175 -0.34 -29.07 -11.52
C ALA A 175 -1.46 -29.97 -12.06
N ASP A 176 -2.74 -29.64 -11.80
CA ASP A 176 -3.88 -30.46 -12.26
C ASP A 176 -4.14 -30.33 -13.77
N HIS A 177 -3.60 -29.26 -14.37
CA HIS A 177 -3.70 -28.98 -15.80
C HIS A 177 -2.39 -29.22 -16.57
N ASP A 178 -1.27 -29.39 -15.86
CA ASP A 178 0.08 -29.48 -16.45
C ASP A 178 0.39 -28.25 -17.35
N VAL A 179 0.00 -27.05 -16.88
CA VAL A 179 0.14 -25.78 -17.61
C VAL A 179 1.00 -24.80 -16.82
N THR A 180 1.94 -24.13 -17.48
CA THR A 180 2.56 -22.92 -16.93
C THR A 180 1.80 -21.71 -17.43
N ALA A 181 1.31 -20.88 -16.49
CA ALA A 181 0.61 -19.62 -16.77
C ALA A 181 1.48 -18.43 -16.33
N GLU A 182 1.61 -17.44 -17.21
CA GLU A 182 2.44 -16.28 -17.00
C GLU A 182 1.67 -15.00 -17.36
N VAL A 183 1.96 -13.87 -16.64
CA VAL A 183 1.40 -12.55 -16.93
C VAL A 183 2.43 -11.46 -16.76
N THR A 184 2.40 -10.47 -17.66
CA THR A 184 3.19 -9.22 -17.58
C THR A 184 2.33 -8.03 -18.00
N PRO A 185 2.25 -6.94 -17.17
CA PRO A 185 1.33 -5.83 -17.38
C PRO A 185 1.98 -4.63 -18.11
N THR A 186 1.12 -3.76 -18.61
CA THR A 186 1.35 -2.33 -18.80
C THR A 186 0.40 -1.54 -17.89
N GLU A 187 0.22 -0.24 -18.08
CA GLU A 187 -0.66 0.56 -17.21
C GLU A 187 -2.13 0.12 -17.32
N ARG A 188 -2.63 -0.19 -18.55
CA ARG A 188 -4.04 -0.53 -18.85
C ARG A 188 -4.20 -1.87 -19.55
N ALA A 189 -3.09 -2.50 -19.96
CA ALA A 189 -3.10 -3.78 -20.66
C ALA A 189 -2.18 -4.80 -20.02
N ALA A 190 -2.19 -6.05 -20.53
CA ALA A 190 -1.28 -7.11 -20.14
C ALA A 190 -1.08 -8.10 -21.28
N MET A 191 0.02 -8.82 -21.22
CA MET A 191 0.19 -10.06 -21.99
C MET A 191 0.19 -11.26 -21.06
N MET A 192 -0.49 -12.31 -21.47
CA MET A 192 -0.39 -13.65 -20.85
C MET A 192 0.24 -14.62 -21.81
N ARG A 193 0.92 -15.63 -21.23
CA ARG A 193 1.54 -16.73 -21.95
C ARG A 193 1.17 -18.04 -21.27
N PHE A 194 0.64 -18.99 -22.03
CA PHE A 194 0.23 -20.30 -21.53
C PHE A 194 1.02 -21.38 -22.25
N SER A 195 1.78 -22.17 -21.48
CA SER A 195 2.51 -23.34 -21.99
C SER A 195 1.74 -24.61 -21.67
N PHE A 196 1.14 -25.21 -22.69
CA PHE A 196 0.31 -26.39 -22.58
C PHE A 196 1.12 -27.69 -22.73
N PRO A 197 0.68 -28.81 -22.09
CA PRO A 197 1.31 -30.12 -22.19
C PRO A 197 1.03 -30.81 -23.54
N GLN A 198 1.63 -32.00 -23.73
CA GLN A 198 1.33 -32.89 -24.88
C GLN A 198 0.08 -33.72 -24.58
N ALA A 199 -1.07 -33.09 -24.37
CA ALA A 199 -2.35 -33.73 -24.09
C ALA A 199 -3.42 -33.12 -25.00
N ALA A 200 -4.61 -33.73 -25.04
CA ALA A 200 -5.77 -33.19 -25.74
C ALA A 200 -6.56 -32.21 -24.90
N GLY A 201 -7.24 -31.29 -25.55
CA GLY A 201 -8.14 -30.34 -24.91
C GLY A 201 -7.39 -29.18 -24.21
N HIS A 202 -6.99 -28.19 -24.97
CA HIS A 202 -6.37 -26.97 -24.48
C HIS A 202 -7.38 -25.80 -24.49
N TYR A 203 -7.75 -25.28 -23.34
CA TYR A 203 -8.75 -24.22 -23.22
C TYR A 203 -8.26 -23.07 -22.35
N VAL A 204 -8.85 -21.89 -22.60
CA VAL A 204 -8.76 -20.74 -21.71
C VAL A 204 -10.18 -20.34 -21.33
N VAL A 205 -10.43 -20.29 -20.03
CA VAL A 205 -11.69 -19.82 -19.43
C VAL A 205 -11.58 -18.34 -19.14
N ILE A 206 -12.59 -17.58 -19.56
CA ILE A 206 -12.70 -16.14 -19.38
C ILE A 206 -13.94 -15.88 -18.53
N ASP A 207 -13.73 -15.38 -17.32
CA ASP A 207 -14.75 -15.21 -16.28
C ASP A 207 -14.81 -13.74 -15.83
N PRO A 208 -15.76 -12.95 -16.35
CA PRO A 208 -15.95 -11.54 -15.92
C PRO A 208 -16.82 -11.40 -14.66
N PHE A 209 -17.00 -12.45 -13.90
CA PHE A 209 -17.74 -12.54 -12.64
C PHE A 209 -19.24 -12.32 -12.76
N ASP A 210 -19.95 -12.54 -11.64
CA ASP A 210 -21.40 -12.38 -11.51
C ASP A 210 -21.84 -10.91 -11.33
N LYS A 211 -23.12 -10.70 -11.06
CA LYS A 211 -23.83 -9.42 -10.95
C LYS A 211 -24.04 -8.67 -12.25
N GLY A 212 -23.90 -9.33 -13.37
CA GLY A 212 -24.11 -8.80 -14.71
C GLY A 212 -22.82 -8.78 -15.53
N SER A 213 -22.80 -9.58 -16.57
CA SER A 213 -21.66 -9.65 -17.48
C SER A 213 -22.12 -10.00 -18.90
N GLN A 214 -21.28 -9.69 -19.85
CA GLN A 214 -21.48 -9.98 -21.27
C GLN A 214 -20.16 -10.40 -21.89
N VAL A 215 -20.21 -11.38 -22.81
CA VAL A 215 -19.09 -11.81 -23.62
C VAL A 215 -19.52 -11.98 -25.07
N THR A 216 -18.61 -11.64 -26.00
CA THR A 216 -18.75 -11.90 -27.44
C THR A 216 -17.45 -12.51 -27.95
N ILE A 217 -17.53 -13.62 -28.69
CA ILE A 217 -16.38 -14.33 -29.29
C ILE A 217 -16.37 -14.06 -30.78
N ASP A 218 -15.33 -13.41 -31.29
CA ASP A 218 -15.04 -13.32 -32.72
C ASP A 218 -13.97 -14.36 -33.07
N ARG A 219 -14.41 -15.46 -33.69
CA ARG A 219 -13.53 -16.57 -34.05
C ARG A 219 -12.53 -16.21 -35.14
N GLU A 220 -12.93 -15.35 -36.08
CA GLU A 220 -12.09 -14.97 -37.23
C GLU A 220 -10.97 -14.02 -36.79
N GLN A 221 -11.29 -13.06 -35.92
CA GLN A 221 -10.33 -12.15 -35.34
C GLN A 221 -9.59 -12.76 -34.13
N ARG A 222 -9.99 -13.96 -33.69
CA ARG A 222 -9.42 -14.63 -32.50
C ARG A 222 -9.54 -13.76 -31.25
N ARG A 223 -10.69 -13.10 -31.08
CA ARG A 223 -10.91 -12.07 -30.07
C ARG A 223 -12.12 -12.41 -29.21
N VAL A 224 -11.99 -12.09 -27.92
CA VAL A 224 -13.12 -12.08 -26.99
C VAL A 224 -13.24 -10.68 -26.42
N THR A 225 -14.45 -10.12 -26.48
CA THR A 225 -14.79 -8.82 -25.88
C THR A 225 -15.93 -9.01 -24.90
N GLY A 226 -16.11 -8.05 -24.01
CA GLY A 226 -17.21 -8.10 -23.06
C GLY A 226 -17.14 -7.01 -22.03
N TYR A 227 -17.99 -7.13 -21.00
CA TYR A 227 -17.94 -6.27 -19.84
C TYR A 227 -18.29 -7.00 -18.56
N SER A 228 -17.87 -6.45 -17.42
CA SER A 228 -18.28 -6.78 -16.09
C SER A 228 -18.92 -5.57 -15.41
N THR A 229 -20.08 -5.76 -14.77
CA THR A 229 -20.69 -4.73 -13.91
C THR A 229 -20.39 -4.97 -12.44
N ARG A 230 -19.63 -6.02 -12.12
CA ARG A 230 -19.31 -6.37 -10.73
C ARG A 230 -18.62 -5.23 -10.03
N ASN A 231 -19.15 -4.81 -8.90
CA ASN A 231 -18.59 -3.79 -8.03
C ASN A 231 -19.02 -4.01 -6.57
N SER A 232 -18.35 -3.36 -5.64
CA SER A 232 -18.63 -3.36 -4.21
C SER A 232 -19.23 -2.03 -3.71
N GLY A 233 -19.61 -1.13 -4.61
CA GLY A 233 -20.15 0.21 -4.31
C GLY A 233 -19.23 1.34 -4.80
N GLY A 234 -19.61 2.58 -4.46
CA GLY A 234 -18.88 3.77 -4.90
C GLY A 234 -18.94 4.04 -6.39
N VAL A 235 -20.01 3.61 -7.06
CA VAL A 235 -20.21 3.77 -8.51
C VAL A 235 -21.66 4.11 -8.83
N PRO A 236 -21.92 4.90 -9.90
CA PRO A 236 -23.27 5.17 -10.40
C PRO A 236 -23.87 3.96 -11.12
N GLU A 237 -25.16 4.02 -11.38
CA GLU A 237 -25.85 3.06 -12.22
C GLU A 237 -25.22 3.03 -13.63
N GLY A 238 -25.04 1.84 -14.19
CA GLY A 238 -24.45 1.66 -15.51
C GLY A 238 -22.94 1.51 -15.54
N PHE A 239 -22.25 1.57 -14.40
CA PHE A 239 -20.83 1.30 -14.30
C PHE A 239 -20.43 -0.04 -14.91
N LYS A 240 -19.38 -0.04 -15.75
CA LYS A 240 -18.84 -1.22 -16.41
C LYS A 240 -17.32 -1.17 -16.51
N LEU A 241 -16.68 -2.33 -16.38
CA LEU A 241 -15.36 -2.56 -16.94
C LEU A 241 -15.53 -3.25 -18.29
N TRP A 242 -15.16 -2.62 -19.37
CA TRP A 242 -15.05 -3.20 -20.70
C TRP A 242 -13.71 -3.88 -20.84
N PHE A 243 -13.66 -5.02 -21.56
CA PHE A 243 -12.41 -5.72 -21.81
C PHE A 243 -12.32 -6.26 -23.24
N VAL A 244 -11.10 -6.46 -23.70
CA VAL A 244 -10.75 -7.09 -24.97
C VAL A 244 -9.60 -8.06 -24.73
N ILE A 245 -9.70 -9.25 -25.35
CA ILE A 245 -8.67 -10.30 -25.31
C ILE A 245 -8.42 -10.77 -26.72
N GLU A 246 -7.18 -10.71 -27.20
CA GLU A 246 -6.76 -11.21 -28.53
C GLU A 246 -5.78 -12.37 -28.33
N PHE A 247 -6.01 -13.47 -29.06
CA PHE A 247 -5.15 -14.65 -29.05
C PHE A 247 -4.29 -14.73 -30.33
N ASP A 248 -3.05 -15.19 -30.18
CA ASP A 248 -2.14 -15.42 -31.32
C ASP A 248 -2.47 -16.67 -32.10
N GLN A 249 -3.19 -17.63 -31.51
CA GLN A 249 -3.55 -18.92 -32.09
C GLN A 249 -5.01 -18.97 -32.59
N PRO A 250 -5.30 -19.72 -33.64
CA PRO A 250 -6.68 -19.95 -34.12
C PRO A 250 -7.55 -20.61 -33.05
N LEU A 251 -8.80 -20.16 -32.93
CA LEU A 251 -9.77 -20.73 -31.99
C LEU A 251 -10.42 -21.99 -32.61
N ALA A 252 -10.02 -23.16 -32.13
CA ALA A 252 -10.57 -24.45 -32.57
C ALA A 252 -11.92 -24.74 -31.91
N TYR A 253 -12.11 -24.32 -30.67
CA TYR A 253 -13.34 -24.43 -29.89
C TYR A 253 -13.80 -23.09 -29.37
N CYS A 254 -15.13 -22.86 -29.39
CA CYS A 254 -15.74 -21.68 -28.80
C CYS A 254 -17.03 -22.10 -28.08
N ALA A 255 -17.21 -21.61 -26.88
CA ALA A 255 -18.46 -21.74 -26.15
C ALA A 255 -18.65 -20.51 -25.27
N THR A 256 -19.88 -20.07 -25.11
CA THR A 256 -20.25 -19.11 -24.07
C THR A 256 -20.82 -19.83 -22.86
N VAL A 257 -20.87 -19.14 -21.74
CA VAL A 257 -21.47 -19.60 -20.50
C VAL A 257 -22.56 -18.62 -20.11
N SER A 258 -23.67 -19.15 -19.66
CA SER A 258 -24.80 -18.36 -19.12
C SER A 258 -25.23 -19.02 -17.82
N ASP A 259 -25.01 -18.34 -16.69
CA ASP A 259 -25.38 -18.80 -15.35
C ASP A 259 -24.99 -20.26 -15.09
N CYS A 260 -23.70 -20.56 -15.23
CA CYS A 260 -23.08 -21.89 -15.09
C CYS A 260 -23.33 -22.90 -16.23
N SER A 261 -24.17 -22.61 -17.22
CA SER A 261 -24.45 -23.50 -18.35
C SER A 261 -23.51 -23.20 -19.52
N ILE A 262 -22.68 -24.16 -19.91
CA ILE A 262 -21.80 -24.07 -21.09
C ILE A 262 -22.64 -24.32 -22.34
N VAL A 263 -22.62 -23.40 -23.29
CA VAL A 263 -23.33 -23.48 -24.58
C VAL A 263 -22.32 -23.55 -25.73
N PRO A 264 -21.97 -24.75 -26.20
CA PRO A 264 -21.02 -24.95 -27.31
C PRO A 264 -21.46 -24.24 -28.60
N SER A 265 -20.50 -23.68 -29.32
CA SER A 265 -20.70 -22.96 -30.59
C SER A 265 -21.57 -21.70 -30.48
N CYS A 266 -21.95 -21.26 -29.31
CA CYS A 266 -22.54 -19.96 -29.06
C CYS A 266 -21.44 -18.90 -28.97
N MET A 267 -21.61 -17.75 -29.61
CA MET A 267 -20.58 -16.70 -29.73
C MET A 267 -20.89 -15.49 -28.89
N GLU A 268 -22.08 -15.40 -28.29
CA GLU A 268 -22.48 -14.26 -27.46
C GLU A 268 -23.33 -14.74 -26.29
N ALA A 269 -23.09 -14.16 -25.11
CA ALA A 269 -23.92 -14.36 -23.92
C ALA A 269 -23.97 -13.08 -23.10
N THR A 270 -25.18 -12.77 -22.58
CA THR A 270 -25.43 -11.74 -21.58
C THR A 270 -26.26 -12.39 -20.48
N ALA A 271 -25.76 -12.40 -19.25
CA ALA A 271 -26.42 -13.07 -18.12
C ALA A 271 -26.04 -12.40 -16.81
N SER A 272 -26.63 -12.86 -15.71
CA SER A 272 -26.15 -12.53 -14.37
C SER A 272 -24.68 -12.91 -14.19
N HIS A 273 -24.29 -14.07 -14.76
CA HIS A 273 -22.90 -14.53 -14.82
C HIS A 273 -22.64 -15.12 -16.21
N ALA A 274 -22.26 -14.27 -17.16
CA ALA A 274 -21.80 -14.71 -18.48
C ALA A 274 -20.29 -15.01 -18.46
N GLY A 275 -19.85 -15.89 -19.32
CA GLY A 275 -18.43 -16.21 -19.51
C GLY A 275 -18.15 -16.80 -20.86
N ALA A 276 -16.87 -16.99 -21.19
CA ALA A 276 -16.43 -17.62 -22.44
C ALA A 276 -15.40 -18.72 -22.17
N ILE A 277 -15.43 -19.74 -23.01
CA ILE A 277 -14.38 -20.78 -23.06
C ILE A 277 -13.92 -20.87 -24.52
N VAL A 278 -12.66 -20.56 -24.75
CA VAL A 278 -12.02 -20.73 -26.06
C VAL A 278 -11.01 -21.86 -26.00
N GLY A 279 -10.91 -22.65 -27.06
CA GLY A 279 -9.98 -23.78 -27.14
C GLY A 279 -9.12 -23.74 -28.39
N PHE A 280 -7.99 -24.43 -28.32
CA PHE A 280 -6.96 -24.46 -29.33
C PHE A 280 -6.78 -25.91 -29.85
N ALA A 281 -6.08 -26.03 -30.99
CA ALA A 281 -5.77 -27.38 -31.53
C ALA A 281 -4.85 -28.13 -30.54
N ASP A 282 -5.03 -29.47 -30.43
CA ASP A 282 -4.30 -30.33 -29.50
C ASP A 282 -2.77 -30.28 -29.64
N ASN A 283 -2.27 -29.88 -30.82
CA ASN A 283 -0.84 -29.73 -31.07
C ASN A 283 -0.30 -28.32 -30.72
N THR A 284 -1.15 -27.40 -30.31
CA THR A 284 -0.76 -26.04 -29.87
C THR A 284 -0.10 -26.12 -28.48
N ARG A 285 1.17 -25.75 -28.38
CA ARG A 285 1.94 -25.79 -27.12
C ARG A 285 2.05 -24.48 -26.41
N LEU A 286 1.97 -23.41 -27.16
CA LEU A 286 2.17 -22.06 -26.65
C LEU A 286 1.05 -21.15 -27.18
N VAL A 287 0.42 -20.47 -26.28
CA VAL A 287 -0.65 -19.49 -26.59
C VAL A 287 -0.31 -18.18 -25.88
N HIS A 288 -0.35 -17.08 -26.63
CA HIS A 288 -0.29 -15.75 -26.08
C HIS A 288 -1.67 -15.10 -26.14
N ALA A 289 -2.03 -14.39 -25.06
CA ALA A 289 -3.19 -13.53 -24.99
C ALA A 289 -2.74 -12.09 -24.71
N ARG A 290 -3.28 -11.14 -25.49
CA ARG A 290 -3.14 -9.69 -25.30
C ARG A 290 -4.45 -9.19 -24.73
N ILE A 291 -4.41 -8.49 -23.62
CA ILE A 291 -5.60 -8.13 -22.83
C ILE A 291 -5.54 -6.66 -22.50
N ALA A 292 -6.67 -5.95 -22.64
CA ALA A 292 -6.81 -4.60 -22.11
C ALA A 292 -8.21 -4.38 -21.56
N ALA A 293 -8.33 -3.40 -20.67
CA ALA A 293 -9.60 -3.00 -20.09
C ALA A 293 -9.79 -1.48 -20.15
N SER A 294 -11.04 -1.03 -20.02
CA SER A 294 -11.44 0.37 -19.97
C SER A 294 -12.69 0.53 -19.13
N PHE A 295 -12.79 1.63 -18.39
CA PHE A 295 -14.04 2.05 -17.74
C PHE A 295 -14.92 2.93 -18.64
N ILE A 296 -14.40 3.38 -19.79
CA ILE A 296 -15.08 4.31 -20.70
C ILE A 296 -15.94 3.56 -21.73
N SER A 297 -15.32 2.71 -22.57
CA SER A 297 -16.03 2.03 -23.65
C SER A 297 -15.26 0.83 -24.20
N PRO A 298 -15.89 -0.06 -25.02
CA PRO A 298 -15.18 -1.14 -25.68
C PRO A 298 -14.16 -0.63 -26.71
N GLU A 299 -14.41 0.51 -27.38
CA GLU A 299 -13.47 1.14 -28.31
C GLU A 299 -12.23 1.65 -27.59
N GLN A 300 -12.42 2.20 -26.38
CA GLN A 300 -11.31 2.64 -25.54
C GLN A 300 -10.50 1.44 -25.03
N ALA A 301 -11.12 0.31 -24.70
CA ALA A 301 -10.40 -0.92 -24.36
C ALA A 301 -9.52 -1.41 -25.53
N LEU A 302 -10.02 -1.34 -26.76
CA LEU A 302 -9.22 -1.61 -27.98
C LEU A 302 -8.07 -0.61 -28.17
N LEU A 303 -8.28 0.66 -27.83
CA LEU A 303 -7.22 1.67 -27.87
C LEU A 303 -6.15 1.37 -26.80
N ASN A 304 -6.56 1.05 -25.58
CA ASN A 304 -5.65 0.68 -24.50
C ASN A 304 -4.80 -0.57 -24.84
N LEU A 305 -5.34 -1.49 -25.66
CA LEU A 305 -4.58 -2.66 -26.12
C LEU A 305 -3.35 -2.26 -26.96
N GLN A 306 -3.38 -1.07 -27.59
CA GLN A 306 -2.25 -0.55 -28.37
C GLN A 306 -1.05 -0.19 -27.52
N GLU A 307 -1.18 -0.07 -26.17
CA GLU A 307 -0.04 0.05 -25.26
C GLU A 307 0.97 -1.08 -25.45
N LEU A 308 0.51 -2.27 -25.83
CA LEU A 308 1.39 -3.40 -26.08
C LEU A 308 2.17 -3.27 -27.40
N GLY A 309 1.66 -2.51 -28.38
CA GLY A 309 2.28 -2.35 -29.69
C GLY A 309 2.56 -3.68 -30.37
N SER A 310 3.72 -3.81 -31.01
CA SER A 310 4.20 -5.05 -31.63
C SER A 310 5.17 -5.83 -30.73
N ARG A 311 5.26 -5.49 -29.43
CA ARG A 311 6.20 -6.10 -28.49
C ARG A 311 5.85 -7.56 -28.24
N THR A 312 6.88 -8.40 -28.10
CA THR A 312 6.75 -9.77 -27.59
C THR A 312 6.50 -9.76 -26.07
N PHE A 313 6.07 -10.90 -25.52
CA PHE A 313 5.89 -11.08 -24.09
C PHE A 313 7.16 -10.66 -23.30
N ASP A 314 8.32 -11.16 -23.71
CA ASP A 314 9.58 -10.88 -23.02
C ASP A 314 10.01 -9.41 -23.13
N GLN A 315 9.65 -8.71 -24.24
CA GLN A 315 9.88 -7.28 -24.37
C GLN A 315 8.96 -6.45 -23.46
N VAL A 316 7.71 -6.85 -23.28
CA VAL A 316 6.80 -6.18 -22.33
C VAL A 316 7.30 -6.40 -20.90
N MET A 317 7.70 -7.62 -20.57
CA MET A 317 8.26 -7.97 -19.26
C MET A 317 9.54 -7.15 -18.95
N SER A 318 10.47 -7.05 -19.91
CA SER A 318 11.68 -6.24 -19.74
C SER A 318 11.36 -4.76 -19.54
N ALA A 319 10.45 -4.20 -20.34
CA ALA A 319 10.04 -2.81 -20.20
C ALA A 319 9.37 -2.54 -18.82
N GLY A 320 8.59 -3.49 -18.32
CA GLY A 320 8.01 -3.42 -16.98
C GLY A 320 9.07 -3.43 -15.87
N ARG A 321 10.09 -4.28 -16.00
CA ARG A 321 11.25 -4.31 -15.11
C ARG A 321 12.00 -2.97 -15.10
N ASP A 322 12.29 -2.45 -16.29
CA ASP A 322 13.00 -1.18 -16.44
C ASP A 322 12.21 -0.03 -15.82
N ARG A 323 10.90 0.00 -16.04
CA ARG A 323 10.01 1.01 -15.44
C ARG A 323 10.00 0.96 -13.92
N TRP A 324 9.96 -0.22 -13.32
CA TRP A 324 10.06 -0.37 -11.86
C TRP A 324 11.42 0.06 -11.33
N ASN A 325 12.52 -0.28 -12.00
CA ASN A 325 13.86 0.18 -11.61
C ASN A 325 13.99 1.71 -11.68
N ASP A 326 13.43 2.34 -12.71
CA ASP A 326 13.42 3.79 -12.85
C ASP A 326 12.69 4.49 -11.69
N VAL A 327 11.58 3.91 -11.24
CA VAL A 327 10.76 4.49 -10.17
C VAL A 327 11.33 4.17 -8.79
N LEU A 328 11.69 2.91 -8.52
CA LEU A 328 12.31 2.50 -7.25
C LEU A 328 13.69 3.14 -7.07
N GLY A 329 14.46 3.30 -8.14
CA GLY A 329 15.79 3.91 -8.17
C GLY A 329 15.81 5.41 -7.86
N ARG A 330 14.63 6.08 -7.74
CA ARG A 330 14.59 7.42 -7.13
C ARG A 330 15.03 7.42 -5.67
N ILE A 331 14.99 6.27 -5.01
CA ILE A 331 15.61 6.04 -3.71
C ILE A 331 16.61 4.88 -3.87
N GLU A 332 17.85 5.23 -4.10
CA GLU A 332 18.95 4.28 -4.22
C GLU A 332 19.52 3.98 -2.84
N ALA A 333 19.40 2.74 -2.38
CA ALA A 333 19.79 2.32 -1.04
C ALA A 333 20.86 1.21 -1.10
N GLN A 334 21.84 1.30 -0.19
CA GLN A 334 22.88 0.30 0.02
C GLN A 334 22.95 -0.07 1.51
N ASP A 335 23.06 -1.36 1.79
CA ASP A 335 23.23 -1.90 3.14
C ASP A 335 23.97 -3.24 3.06
N ASP A 336 24.72 -3.58 4.11
CA ASP A 336 25.38 -4.88 4.24
C ASP A 336 24.37 -6.00 4.53
N ASP A 337 23.23 -5.68 5.16
CA ASP A 337 22.15 -6.60 5.40
C ASP A 337 21.15 -6.61 4.22
N ARG A 338 21.16 -7.71 3.52
CA ARG A 338 20.28 -7.91 2.36
C ARG A 338 18.79 -7.94 2.74
N ASP A 339 18.43 -8.37 3.93
CA ASP A 339 17.03 -8.43 4.35
C ASP A 339 16.48 -7.03 4.68
N HIS A 340 17.34 -6.09 5.11
CA HIS A 340 17.00 -4.67 5.17
C HIS A 340 16.60 -4.13 3.79
N LEU A 341 17.43 -4.37 2.76
CA LEU A 341 17.13 -3.94 1.39
C LEU A 341 15.86 -4.59 0.83
N ARG A 342 15.66 -5.88 1.09
CA ARG A 342 14.44 -6.58 0.66
C ARG A 342 13.19 -6.00 1.30
N THR A 343 13.21 -5.75 2.59
CA THR A 343 12.10 -5.15 3.31
C THR A 343 11.85 -3.72 2.84
N PHE A 344 12.91 -2.93 2.71
CA PHE A 344 12.83 -1.55 2.24
C PHE A 344 12.21 -1.44 0.84
N TYR A 345 12.74 -2.17 -0.15
CA TYR A 345 12.21 -2.09 -1.52
C TYR A 345 10.85 -2.76 -1.67
N SER A 346 10.50 -3.76 -0.84
CA SER A 346 9.15 -4.33 -0.81
C SER A 346 8.12 -3.34 -0.25
N CYS A 347 8.47 -2.60 0.80
CA CYS A 347 7.65 -1.50 1.31
C CYS A 347 7.54 -0.35 0.30
N LEU A 348 8.67 0.06 -0.31
CA LEU A 348 8.64 1.11 -1.34
C LEU A 348 7.76 0.71 -2.53
N TYR A 349 7.86 -0.52 -3.01
CA TYR A 349 6.98 -1.04 -4.06
C TYR A 349 5.50 -0.92 -3.67
N ARG A 350 5.11 -1.31 -2.44
CA ARG A 350 3.73 -1.19 -1.95
C ARG A 350 3.26 0.26 -1.93
N ALA A 351 4.08 1.17 -1.43
CA ALA A 351 3.79 2.60 -1.40
C ALA A 351 3.57 3.21 -2.79
N LEU A 352 4.07 2.58 -3.86
CA LEU A 352 3.97 3.07 -5.24
C LEU A 352 2.87 2.39 -6.07
N LEU A 353 2.05 1.53 -5.45
CA LEU A 353 0.86 0.95 -6.08
C LEU A 353 -0.36 1.88 -6.00
N PHE A 354 -0.40 2.76 -4.99
CA PHE A 354 -1.55 3.60 -4.66
C PHE A 354 -1.16 5.09 -4.52
N PRO A 355 -2.10 6.03 -4.71
CA PRO A 355 -3.42 5.86 -5.33
C PRO A 355 -3.31 5.36 -6.76
N ARG A 356 -4.26 4.53 -7.19
CA ARG A 356 -4.29 3.96 -8.52
C ARG A 356 -4.78 4.98 -9.55
N SER A 357 -4.16 5.01 -10.74
CA SER A 357 -4.66 5.80 -11.87
C SER A 357 -6.07 5.36 -12.25
N PHE A 358 -6.97 6.31 -12.46
CA PHE A 358 -8.33 6.08 -12.94
C PHE A 358 -8.63 6.95 -14.15
N TYR A 359 -7.62 7.10 -15.03
CA TYR A 359 -7.70 7.87 -16.26
C TYR A 359 -7.14 7.06 -17.43
N GLU A 360 -7.57 7.42 -18.61
CA GLU A 360 -7.20 6.78 -19.87
C GLU A 360 -6.72 7.84 -20.87
N ILE A 361 -6.22 7.41 -22.02
CA ILE A 361 -5.77 8.31 -23.09
C ILE A 361 -6.68 8.10 -24.27
N ASP A 362 -7.33 9.16 -24.73
CA ASP A 362 -8.24 9.11 -25.87
C ASP A 362 -7.49 9.01 -27.23
N PRO A 363 -8.20 8.82 -28.35
CA PRO A 363 -7.56 8.76 -29.68
C PRO A 363 -6.82 10.04 -30.11
N GLN A 364 -7.08 11.18 -29.45
CA GLN A 364 -6.42 12.46 -29.70
C GLN A 364 -5.19 12.66 -28.79
N GLY A 365 -4.91 11.70 -27.89
CA GLY A 365 -3.82 11.77 -26.93
C GLY A 365 -4.15 12.62 -25.69
N GLN A 366 -5.44 12.95 -25.48
CA GLN A 366 -5.89 13.69 -24.30
C GLN A 366 -6.10 12.74 -23.11
N VAL A 367 -5.83 13.26 -21.91
CA VAL A 367 -6.15 12.54 -20.67
C VAL A 367 -7.63 12.68 -20.39
N VAL A 368 -8.32 11.56 -20.27
CA VAL A 368 -9.76 11.47 -20.01
C VAL A 368 -10.04 10.43 -18.94
N HIS A 369 -11.16 10.52 -18.26
CA HIS A 369 -11.57 9.50 -17.30
C HIS A 369 -13.08 9.32 -17.27
N TYR A 370 -13.52 8.11 -16.94
CA TYR A 370 -14.90 7.87 -16.51
C TYR A 370 -15.05 8.36 -15.07
N SER A 371 -16.03 9.24 -14.84
CA SER A 371 -16.32 9.72 -13.49
C SER A 371 -17.11 8.67 -12.68
N PRO A 372 -16.58 8.15 -11.58
CA PRO A 372 -17.34 7.29 -10.70
C PRO A 372 -18.36 8.07 -9.86
N TYR A 373 -18.43 9.38 -10.00
CA TYR A 373 -19.34 10.26 -9.27
C TYR A 373 -20.64 10.57 -10.04
N ASP A 374 -20.52 10.89 -11.32
CA ASP A 374 -21.67 11.25 -12.15
C ASP A 374 -21.93 10.32 -13.36
N GLY A 375 -21.02 9.39 -13.64
CA GLY A 375 -21.15 8.41 -14.71
C GLY A 375 -20.86 8.96 -16.12
N GLN A 376 -20.26 10.15 -16.22
CA GLN A 376 -19.88 10.77 -17.49
C GLN A 376 -18.38 10.60 -17.75
N VAL A 377 -17.95 10.91 -18.96
CA VAL A 377 -16.53 10.98 -19.31
C VAL A 377 -16.09 12.43 -19.28
N HIS A 378 -15.03 12.71 -18.53
CA HIS A 378 -14.45 14.04 -18.37
C HIS A 378 -12.99 14.08 -18.82
N GLU A 379 -12.50 15.29 -19.12
CA GLU A 379 -11.08 15.53 -19.39
C GLU A 379 -10.29 15.63 -18.06
N GLY A 380 -9.03 15.22 -18.11
CA GLY A 380 -8.08 15.36 -17.02
C GLY A 380 -7.84 14.11 -16.20
N TYR A 381 -7.01 14.24 -15.17
CA TYR A 381 -6.60 13.14 -14.30
C TYR A 381 -7.67 12.80 -13.29
N LEU A 382 -7.75 11.52 -12.93
CA LEU A 382 -8.44 11.02 -11.74
C LEU A 382 -7.61 9.88 -11.13
N PHE A 383 -7.63 9.77 -9.79
CA PHE A 383 -6.98 8.70 -9.03
C PHE A 383 -7.96 8.14 -8.00
N THR A 384 -7.77 6.89 -7.63
CA THR A 384 -8.68 6.17 -6.74
C THR A 384 -7.96 5.12 -5.90
N ASP A 385 -8.72 4.31 -5.16
CA ASP A 385 -8.25 3.22 -4.30
C ASP A 385 -7.32 3.71 -3.18
N THR A 386 -7.81 4.69 -2.42
CA THR A 386 -7.10 5.24 -1.26
C THR A 386 -8.07 5.78 -0.21
N GLY A 387 -7.74 5.58 1.07
CA GLY A 387 -8.35 6.24 2.22
C GLY A 387 -7.41 7.30 2.77
N PHE A 388 -7.88 8.55 2.85
CA PHE A 388 -7.00 9.64 3.30
C PHE A 388 -6.75 9.60 4.80
N TRP A 389 -7.69 9.09 5.60
CA TRP A 389 -7.47 8.89 7.03
C TRP A 389 -6.22 8.04 7.33
N ASP A 390 -5.95 7.05 6.46
CA ASP A 390 -4.74 6.22 6.53
C ASP A 390 -3.54 6.97 5.94
N THR A 391 -3.64 7.39 4.68
CA THR A 391 -2.52 7.66 3.79
C THR A 391 -1.95 9.08 3.90
N PHE A 392 -2.67 10.03 4.54
CA PHE A 392 -2.17 11.39 4.73
C PHE A 392 -0.88 11.42 5.56
N ARG A 393 -0.68 10.45 6.46
CA ARG A 393 0.33 10.45 7.51
C ARG A 393 1.75 10.29 6.99
N SER A 394 1.98 9.38 6.04
CA SER A 394 3.31 9.19 5.46
C SER A 394 3.32 8.92 3.95
N LEU A 395 2.30 8.27 3.37
CA LEU A 395 2.31 7.99 1.94
C LEU A 395 2.36 9.27 1.11
N PHE A 396 1.42 10.21 1.30
CA PHE A 396 1.41 11.45 0.53
C PHE A 396 2.63 12.33 0.77
N PRO A 397 3.16 12.49 2.02
CA PRO A 397 4.45 13.13 2.24
C PRO A 397 5.61 12.48 1.49
N LEU A 398 5.65 11.14 1.38
CA LEU A 398 6.66 10.43 0.59
C LEU A 398 6.54 10.77 -0.91
N LEU A 399 5.32 10.76 -1.43
CA LEU A 399 5.05 11.14 -2.82
C LEU A 399 5.44 12.60 -3.09
N ASN A 400 5.09 13.52 -2.19
CA ASN A 400 5.44 14.94 -2.32
C ASN A 400 6.95 15.19 -2.28
N LEU A 401 7.70 14.41 -1.50
CA LEU A 401 9.15 14.55 -1.41
C LEU A 401 9.87 13.96 -2.63
N VAL A 402 9.52 12.74 -3.04
CA VAL A 402 10.29 11.94 -4.01
C VAL A 402 9.64 11.91 -5.40
N TYR A 403 8.30 11.97 -5.47
CA TYR A 403 7.51 11.83 -6.71
C TYR A 403 6.58 13.02 -6.96
N PRO A 404 7.04 14.28 -6.86
CA PRO A 404 6.18 15.47 -6.95
C PRO A 404 5.47 15.60 -8.31
N ASP A 405 6.00 14.98 -9.36
CA ASP A 405 5.36 14.87 -10.68
C ASP A 405 4.06 14.05 -10.64
N GLN A 406 4.00 13.04 -9.80
CA GLN A 406 2.77 12.28 -9.57
C GLN A 406 1.81 13.02 -8.61
N SER A 407 2.34 13.61 -7.54
CA SER A 407 1.54 14.42 -6.62
C SER A 407 0.80 15.55 -7.34
N GLN A 408 1.43 16.20 -8.33
CA GLN A 408 0.80 17.22 -9.15
C GLN A 408 -0.44 16.70 -9.90
N LYS A 409 -0.34 15.51 -10.51
CA LYS A 409 -1.46 14.86 -11.21
C LYS A 409 -2.58 14.48 -10.23
N MET A 410 -2.20 14.00 -9.03
CA MET A 410 -3.15 13.62 -7.99
C MET A 410 -3.92 14.83 -7.47
N LEU A 411 -3.27 15.99 -7.28
CA LEU A 411 -3.95 17.24 -6.93
C LEU A 411 -4.97 17.67 -7.98
N ALA A 412 -4.59 17.62 -9.26
CA ALA A 412 -5.53 17.90 -10.36
C ALA A 412 -6.71 16.92 -10.35
N GLY A 413 -6.45 15.62 -10.06
CA GLY A 413 -7.50 14.62 -9.89
C GLY A 413 -8.45 14.90 -8.73
N LEU A 414 -7.95 15.41 -7.61
CA LEU A 414 -8.79 15.82 -6.47
C LEU A 414 -9.66 17.04 -6.83
N ALA A 415 -9.12 18.01 -7.57
CA ALA A 415 -9.91 19.14 -8.06
C ALA A 415 -11.03 18.66 -9.00
N ASN A 416 -10.76 17.71 -9.90
CA ASN A 416 -11.77 17.11 -10.78
C ASN A 416 -12.83 16.34 -9.95
N ALA A 417 -12.44 15.53 -8.99
CA ALA A 417 -13.38 14.83 -8.11
C ALA A 417 -14.36 15.79 -7.42
N TYR A 418 -13.88 16.96 -6.97
CA TYR A 418 -14.76 17.99 -6.42
C TYR A 418 -15.69 18.62 -7.45
N ARG A 419 -15.19 18.95 -8.66
CA ARG A 419 -16.03 19.51 -9.74
C ARG A 419 -17.17 18.58 -10.13
N GLU A 420 -16.93 17.27 -10.07
CA GLU A 420 -17.87 16.23 -10.51
C GLU A 420 -18.84 15.80 -9.40
N SER A 421 -18.41 15.76 -8.15
CA SER A 421 -19.22 15.27 -7.02
C SER A 421 -19.73 16.37 -6.07
N GLY A 422 -19.09 17.54 -6.08
CA GLY A 422 -19.30 18.59 -5.09
C GLY A 422 -18.57 18.37 -3.77
N PHE A 423 -17.80 17.27 -3.62
CA PHE A 423 -17.00 16.95 -2.42
C PHE A 423 -15.65 16.38 -2.78
N LEU A 424 -14.65 16.59 -1.93
CA LEU A 424 -13.44 15.77 -1.97
C LEU A 424 -13.75 14.38 -1.43
N PRO A 425 -13.20 13.30 -2.02
CA PRO A 425 -13.31 11.98 -1.43
C PRO A 425 -12.50 11.93 -0.14
N GLU A 426 -13.01 11.21 0.86
CA GLU A 426 -12.24 10.86 2.06
C GLU A 426 -11.78 9.40 2.00
N TRP A 427 -12.58 8.56 1.36
CA TRP A 427 -12.24 7.23 0.90
C TRP A 427 -12.77 7.05 -0.52
N ALA A 428 -11.92 6.69 -1.46
CA ALA A 428 -12.27 6.47 -2.86
C ALA A 428 -12.00 5.03 -3.30
N SER A 429 -13.03 4.35 -3.89
CA SER A 429 -12.88 3.04 -4.53
C SER A 429 -14.14 2.65 -5.33
N PRO A 430 -14.26 2.96 -6.64
CA PRO A 430 -13.53 4.05 -7.31
C PRO A 430 -14.05 5.44 -6.94
N GLY A 431 -15.34 5.63 -6.59
CA GLY A 431 -15.90 6.86 -6.06
C GLY A 431 -16.00 6.85 -4.55
N HIS A 432 -16.85 7.72 -3.98
CA HIS A 432 -16.99 7.85 -2.54
C HIS A 432 -17.39 6.55 -1.84
N ARG A 433 -16.71 6.22 -0.74
CA ARG A 433 -17.01 5.09 0.14
C ARG A 433 -17.36 5.61 1.53
N ASP A 434 -18.41 5.03 2.14
CA ASP A 434 -18.88 5.43 3.48
C ASP A 434 -18.10 4.67 4.57
N CYS A 435 -16.86 5.07 4.80
CA CYS A 435 -16.01 4.50 5.85
C CYS A 435 -15.03 5.54 6.42
N MET A 436 -14.51 5.27 7.61
CA MET A 436 -13.57 6.06 8.39
C MET A 436 -14.11 7.42 8.85
N VAL A 437 -13.25 8.24 9.41
CA VAL A 437 -13.55 9.53 10.05
C VAL A 437 -12.59 10.60 9.55
N GLY A 438 -12.89 11.86 9.87
CA GLY A 438 -12.08 13.00 9.44
C GLY A 438 -12.45 13.48 8.04
N ASN A 439 -11.87 14.61 7.64
CA ASN A 439 -11.81 15.01 6.24
C ASN A 439 -10.36 15.31 5.86
N ASN A 440 -9.56 14.25 5.97
CA ASN A 440 -8.10 14.27 5.86
C ASN A 440 -7.60 14.53 4.43
N SER A 441 -8.49 14.63 3.44
CA SER A 441 -8.20 15.29 2.15
C SER A 441 -7.58 16.68 2.37
N ALA A 442 -7.95 17.37 3.47
CA ALA A 442 -7.33 18.65 3.86
C ALA A 442 -5.84 18.51 4.16
N ALA A 443 -5.43 17.44 4.85
CA ALA A 443 -4.02 17.18 5.15
C ALA A 443 -3.22 16.88 3.86
N VAL A 444 -3.79 16.07 2.95
CA VAL A 444 -3.18 15.74 1.65
C VAL A 444 -2.94 17.00 0.81
N VAL A 445 -3.96 17.84 0.69
CA VAL A 445 -3.88 19.11 -0.07
C VAL A 445 -2.90 20.08 0.60
N ALA A 446 -2.95 20.20 1.94
CA ALA A 446 -2.07 21.10 2.69
C ALA A 446 -0.60 20.69 2.55
N ASP A 447 -0.28 19.41 2.71
CA ASP A 447 1.10 18.94 2.60
C ASP A 447 1.67 19.21 1.20
N ALA A 448 0.88 18.94 0.16
CA ALA A 448 1.31 19.19 -1.22
C ALA A 448 1.53 20.70 -1.48
N ILE A 449 0.60 21.56 -1.11
CA ILE A 449 0.68 23.01 -1.36
C ILE A 449 1.80 23.66 -0.55
N VAL A 450 1.93 23.35 0.74
CA VAL A 450 2.97 23.88 1.62
C VAL A 450 4.36 23.45 1.16
N ASN A 451 4.50 22.22 0.69
CA ASN A 451 5.76 21.69 0.17
C ASN A 451 6.04 22.12 -1.28
N GLY A 452 5.17 22.94 -1.88
CA GLY A 452 5.38 23.59 -3.15
C GLY A 452 5.21 22.66 -4.35
N ILE A 453 4.30 21.69 -4.27
CA ILE A 453 3.83 20.95 -5.45
C ILE A 453 3.10 21.94 -6.38
N PRO A 454 3.45 21.99 -7.67
CA PRO A 454 2.80 22.91 -8.60
C PRO A 454 1.30 22.59 -8.73
N VAL A 455 0.50 23.64 -8.65
CA VAL A 455 -0.96 23.59 -8.85
C VAL A 455 -1.37 24.79 -9.72
N SER A 456 -2.33 24.60 -10.63
CA SER A 456 -2.88 25.71 -11.42
C SER A 456 -3.70 26.65 -10.53
N ASP A 457 -3.82 27.92 -10.91
CA ASP A 457 -4.63 28.89 -10.16
C ASP A 457 -6.10 28.43 -10.05
N ASP A 458 -6.64 27.81 -11.09
CA ASP A 458 -8.00 27.26 -11.12
C ASP A 458 -8.17 26.06 -10.19
N ASP A 459 -7.21 25.11 -10.22
CA ASP A 459 -7.23 23.98 -9.29
C ASP A 459 -7.01 24.43 -7.84
N ALA A 460 -6.13 25.40 -7.60
CA ALA A 460 -5.91 25.95 -6.26
C ALA A 460 -7.19 26.61 -5.71
N ALA A 461 -7.89 27.38 -6.53
CA ALA A 461 -9.18 27.97 -6.16
C ALA A 461 -10.26 26.91 -5.91
N THR A 462 -10.31 25.90 -6.78
CA THR A 462 -11.23 24.75 -6.64
C THR A 462 -10.96 23.98 -5.35
N LEU A 463 -9.72 23.63 -5.07
CA LEU A 463 -9.33 22.91 -3.85
C LEU A 463 -9.63 23.73 -2.59
N TRP A 464 -9.35 25.04 -2.60
CA TRP A 464 -9.74 25.92 -1.50
C TRP A 464 -11.25 25.91 -1.23
N GLN A 465 -12.06 26.04 -2.29
CA GLN A 465 -13.51 25.94 -2.20
C GLN A 465 -13.94 24.58 -1.65
N ALA A 466 -13.34 23.49 -2.14
CA ALA A 466 -13.64 22.13 -1.72
C ALA A 466 -13.39 21.90 -0.22
N LEU A 467 -12.23 22.33 0.27
CA LEU A 467 -11.83 22.22 1.67
C LEU A 467 -12.79 23.00 2.58
N THR A 468 -13.09 24.24 2.23
CA THR A 468 -13.99 25.09 3.03
C THR A 468 -15.45 24.62 2.96
N HIS A 469 -15.89 24.07 1.83
CA HIS A 469 -17.22 23.43 1.72
C HIS A 469 -17.29 22.17 2.58
N GLY A 470 -16.34 21.24 2.45
CA GLY A 470 -16.32 19.98 3.21
C GLY A 470 -16.25 20.19 4.73
N ALA A 471 -15.62 21.30 5.19
CA ALA A 471 -15.57 21.65 6.61
C ALA A 471 -16.93 21.96 7.23
N HIS A 472 -17.92 22.40 6.45
CA HIS A 472 -19.24 22.85 6.91
C HIS A 472 -20.40 22.10 6.22
N ALA A 473 -20.11 20.94 5.64
CA ALA A 473 -21.09 20.13 4.94
C ALA A 473 -20.81 18.62 5.13
N VAL A 474 -21.81 17.82 4.85
CA VAL A 474 -21.71 16.37 4.75
C VAL A 474 -22.39 15.91 3.45
N HIS A 475 -21.78 14.95 2.77
CA HIS A 475 -22.34 14.43 1.51
C HIS A 475 -23.73 13.80 1.75
N PRO A 476 -24.71 14.00 0.85
CA PRO A 476 -26.09 13.59 1.09
C PRO A 476 -26.30 12.09 1.34
N THR A 477 -25.47 11.25 0.74
CA THR A 477 -25.62 9.77 0.79
C THR A 477 -24.40 9.05 1.37
N VAL A 478 -23.24 9.71 1.51
CA VAL A 478 -22.00 9.14 2.04
C VAL A 478 -21.58 9.93 3.27
N ARG A 479 -21.93 9.44 4.45
CA ARG A 479 -21.85 10.20 5.70
C ARG A 479 -20.41 10.47 6.17
N SER A 480 -19.45 9.67 5.74
CA SER A 480 -18.03 9.89 6.03
C SER A 480 -17.36 10.93 5.13
N THR A 481 -18.05 11.40 4.09
CA THR A 481 -17.55 12.44 3.17
C THR A 481 -18.01 13.82 3.62
N GLY A 482 -17.10 14.77 3.78
CA GLY A 482 -17.30 16.01 4.51
C GLY A 482 -17.23 15.79 6.02
N ARG A 483 -17.88 16.63 6.84
CA ARG A 483 -17.79 16.56 8.31
C ARG A 483 -19.12 16.19 8.96
N LEU A 484 -19.30 14.92 9.29
CA LEU A 484 -20.46 14.48 10.05
C LEU A 484 -20.47 15.13 11.46
N GLY A 485 -21.55 15.85 11.78
CA GLY A 485 -21.66 16.58 13.06
C GLY A 485 -21.00 17.96 13.06
N TRP A 486 -20.70 18.53 11.89
CA TRP A 486 -20.09 19.86 11.77
C TRP A 486 -20.84 20.96 12.52
N GLN A 487 -22.20 20.91 12.60
CA GLN A 487 -23.02 21.88 13.31
C GLN A 487 -22.68 21.90 14.82
N TYR A 488 -22.41 20.73 15.41
CA TYR A 488 -21.98 20.64 16.79
C TYR A 488 -20.54 21.12 16.94
N TYR A 489 -19.69 20.72 16.01
CA TYR A 489 -18.27 21.13 16.01
C TYR A 489 -18.16 22.65 15.92
N ASP A 490 -18.90 23.32 15.04
CA ASP A 490 -18.90 24.78 14.90
C ASP A 490 -19.43 25.49 16.15
N SER A 491 -20.50 24.97 16.76
CA SER A 491 -21.16 25.63 17.88
C SER A 491 -20.50 25.34 19.24
N LEU A 492 -20.09 24.08 19.48
CA LEU A 492 -19.51 23.63 20.76
C LEU A 492 -18.00 23.52 20.72
N GLY A 493 -17.41 23.37 19.52
CA GLY A 493 -16.00 23.07 19.28
C GLY A 493 -15.67 21.59 19.49
N TYR A 494 -16.64 20.71 19.48
CA TYR A 494 -16.48 19.25 19.49
C TYR A 494 -17.76 18.57 19.04
N VAL A 495 -17.65 17.32 18.59
CA VAL A 495 -18.80 16.45 18.30
C VAL A 495 -19.20 15.77 19.60
N PRO A 496 -20.45 15.92 20.09
CA PRO A 496 -20.87 15.28 21.34
C PRO A 496 -21.06 13.77 21.21
N CYS A 497 -20.73 13.03 22.28
CA CYS A 497 -20.86 11.57 22.32
C CYS A 497 -22.29 11.05 22.53
N ASP A 498 -23.27 11.91 22.80
CA ASP A 498 -24.65 11.58 23.14
C ASP A 498 -25.69 12.05 22.11
N VAL A 499 -25.25 12.41 20.88
CA VAL A 499 -26.12 12.89 19.80
C VAL A 499 -26.33 11.89 18.67
N GLY A 500 -26.00 10.62 18.89
CA GLY A 500 -26.15 9.55 17.89
C GLY A 500 -25.09 9.59 16.77
N ILE A 501 -23.96 10.21 17.03
CA ILE A 501 -22.78 10.22 16.15
C ILE A 501 -21.69 9.41 16.86
N ASN A 502 -21.29 8.29 16.25
CA ASN A 502 -20.20 7.47 16.75
C ASN A 502 -18.84 8.15 16.53
N GLU A 503 -17.84 7.68 17.27
CA GLU A 503 -16.42 8.11 17.08
C GLU A 503 -16.23 9.60 17.31
N SER A 504 -17.01 10.14 18.26
CA SER A 504 -17.15 11.58 18.50
C SER A 504 -15.84 12.26 18.86
N ALA A 505 -14.99 11.61 19.68
CA ALA A 505 -13.69 12.13 20.06
C ALA A 505 -12.69 12.04 18.90
N ALA A 506 -12.65 10.91 18.18
CA ALA A 506 -11.82 10.76 16.99
C ALA A 506 -12.15 11.84 15.96
N ARG A 507 -13.45 12.00 15.59
CA ARG A 507 -13.88 13.06 14.66
C ARG A 507 -13.45 14.46 15.10
N THR A 508 -13.57 14.78 16.37
CA THR A 508 -13.18 16.11 16.90
C THR A 508 -11.68 16.34 16.75
N LEU A 509 -10.86 15.32 17.01
CA LEU A 509 -9.40 15.41 16.89
C LEU A 509 -8.97 15.58 15.44
N GLU A 510 -9.54 14.76 14.54
CA GLU A 510 -9.28 14.88 13.10
C GLU A 510 -9.71 16.25 12.58
N TYR A 511 -10.92 16.74 12.89
CA TYR A 511 -11.41 18.05 12.44
C TYR A 511 -10.54 19.22 12.96
N ALA A 512 -9.98 19.10 14.15
CA ALA A 512 -9.07 20.13 14.67
C ALA A 512 -7.76 20.18 13.85
N TYR A 513 -7.23 19.04 13.46
CA TYR A 513 -6.07 18.97 12.58
C TYR A 513 -6.40 19.40 11.15
N ASP A 514 -7.54 18.96 10.62
CA ASP A 514 -8.01 19.36 9.28
C ASP A 514 -8.21 20.87 9.18
N ASP A 515 -8.72 21.52 10.23
CA ASP A 515 -8.84 22.98 10.30
C ASP A 515 -7.47 23.67 10.27
N TRP A 516 -6.49 23.13 11.00
CA TRP A 516 -5.13 23.64 10.91
C TRP A 516 -4.58 23.52 9.48
N CYS A 517 -4.83 22.40 8.81
CA CYS A 517 -4.44 22.18 7.42
C CYS A 517 -5.09 23.20 6.48
N ILE A 518 -6.40 23.45 6.62
CA ILE A 518 -7.11 24.47 5.84
C ILE A 518 -6.47 25.86 6.05
N ALA A 519 -6.13 26.20 7.29
CA ALA A 519 -5.45 27.47 7.60
C ALA A 519 -4.07 27.55 6.93
N GLN A 520 -3.28 26.46 6.88
CA GLN A 520 -2.00 26.42 6.17
C GLN A 520 -2.17 26.62 4.66
N VAL A 521 -3.18 26.00 4.05
CA VAL A 521 -3.50 26.20 2.63
C VAL A 521 -3.83 27.67 2.37
N GLY A 522 -4.75 28.28 3.13
CA GLY A 522 -5.12 29.68 2.98
C GLY A 522 -3.95 30.64 3.13
N ARG A 523 -3.06 30.38 4.10
CA ARG A 523 -1.83 31.15 4.33
C ARG A 523 -0.85 31.01 3.15
N THR A 524 -0.62 29.80 2.68
CA THR A 524 0.35 29.51 1.60
C THR A 524 -0.11 30.08 0.27
N LEU A 525 -1.42 30.04 -0.01
CA LEU A 525 -2.00 30.66 -1.21
C LEU A 525 -2.08 32.20 -1.12
N GLY A 526 -1.67 32.80 0.00
CA GLY A 526 -1.69 34.24 0.18
C GLY A 526 -3.09 34.84 0.32
N LEU A 527 -4.08 34.06 0.74
CA LEU A 527 -5.46 34.52 0.91
C LEU A 527 -5.59 35.48 2.10
N PRO A 528 -6.57 36.41 2.08
CA PRO A 528 -6.83 37.30 3.21
C PRO A 528 -7.01 36.55 4.53
N THR A 529 -6.41 37.03 5.62
CA THR A 529 -6.47 36.39 6.94
C THR A 529 -7.91 36.14 7.41
N SER A 530 -8.86 36.99 7.00
CA SER A 530 -10.29 36.82 7.32
C SER A 530 -10.90 35.50 6.78
N GLN A 531 -10.30 34.88 5.77
CA GLN A 531 -10.80 33.65 5.19
C GLN A 531 -10.32 32.40 5.94
N TRP A 532 -9.16 32.43 6.60
CA TRP A 532 -8.57 31.23 7.23
C TRP A 532 -8.37 31.34 8.75
N ALA A 533 -8.38 32.52 9.35
CA ALA A 533 -8.13 32.70 10.80
C ALA A 533 -9.16 31.98 11.70
N ALA A 534 -10.37 31.69 11.22
CA ALA A 534 -11.35 30.92 11.98
C ALA A 534 -10.89 29.48 12.13
N TYR A 535 -10.39 28.86 11.07
CA TYR A 535 -9.85 27.49 11.06
C TYR A 535 -8.63 27.36 11.98
N GLU A 536 -7.72 28.36 11.99
CA GLU A 536 -6.57 28.38 12.91
C GLU A 536 -7.01 28.40 14.38
N ARG A 537 -8.11 29.11 14.72
CA ARG A 537 -8.68 29.08 16.07
C ARG A 537 -9.34 27.74 16.39
N SER A 538 -10.10 27.17 15.44
CA SER A 538 -10.78 25.88 15.63
C SER A 538 -9.81 24.71 15.74
N ALA A 539 -8.61 24.85 15.20
CA ALA A 539 -7.52 23.87 15.38
C ALA A 539 -7.17 23.63 16.86
N GLN A 540 -7.50 24.56 17.76
CA GLN A 540 -7.30 24.40 19.22
C GLN A 540 -8.44 23.63 19.90
N ASN A 541 -9.46 23.18 19.18
CA ASN A 541 -10.63 22.50 19.73
C ASN A 541 -10.32 21.15 20.39
N TYR A 542 -9.21 20.48 20.02
CA TYR A 542 -8.74 19.26 20.69
C TYR A 542 -8.63 19.43 22.20
N ARG A 543 -8.29 20.65 22.70
CA ARG A 543 -8.16 20.98 24.13
C ARG A 543 -9.46 20.72 24.91
N LYS A 544 -10.61 20.77 24.24
CA LYS A 544 -11.93 20.53 24.86
C LYS A 544 -12.17 19.07 25.21
N LEU A 545 -11.43 18.16 24.60
CA LEU A 545 -11.52 16.71 24.86
C LEU A 545 -10.48 16.21 25.86
N PHE A 546 -9.50 17.03 26.23
CA PHE A 546 -8.47 16.60 27.17
C PHE A 546 -9.01 16.61 28.60
N ASP A 547 -9.05 15.41 29.24
CA ASP A 547 -9.43 15.24 30.64
C ASP A 547 -8.17 15.34 31.53
N PRO A 548 -8.00 16.45 32.29
CA PRO A 548 -6.79 16.64 33.10
C PRO A 548 -6.65 15.64 34.25
N THR A 549 -7.73 14.92 34.62
CA THR A 549 -7.68 13.92 35.69
C THR A 549 -7.07 12.62 35.23
N THR A 550 -7.30 12.23 33.97
CA THR A 550 -6.75 11.01 33.36
C THR A 550 -5.55 11.30 32.46
N ARG A 551 -5.36 12.55 32.04
CA ARG A 551 -4.42 13.01 31.01
C ARG A 551 -4.61 12.34 29.66
N LEU A 552 -5.85 11.92 29.36
CA LEU A 552 -6.23 11.29 28.10
C LEU A 552 -7.35 12.08 27.44
N MET A 553 -7.51 11.90 26.13
CA MET A 553 -8.68 12.38 25.41
C MET A 553 -9.91 11.56 25.78
N ARG A 554 -11.05 12.22 25.95
CA ARG A 554 -12.30 11.62 26.41
C ARG A 554 -13.51 12.27 25.74
N GLY A 555 -14.55 11.49 25.44
CA GLY A 555 -15.79 11.99 24.88
C GLY A 555 -16.51 12.96 25.83
N ARG A 556 -17.17 13.97 25.24
CA ARG A 556 -18.03 14.94 25.96
C ARG A 556 -19.46 14.89 25.44
N LYS A 557 -20.41 15.09 26.33
CA LYS A 557 -21.84 15.22 26.02
C LYS A 557 -22.17 16.62 25.52
N ALA A 558 -23.32 16.79 24.87
CA ALA A 558 -23.80 18.08 24.38
C ALA A 558 -23.95 19.15 25.47
N ASN A 559 -24.21 18.73 26.72
CA ASN A 559 -24.29 19.64 27.88
C ASN A 559 -22.92 20.03 28.48
N GLY A 560 -21.81 19.55 27.90
CA GLY A 560 -20.45 19.81 28.34
C GLY A 560 -19.90 18.88 29.42
N GLU A 561 -20.68 17.93 29.94
CA GLU A 561 -20.21 16.92 30.87
C GLU A 561 -19.34 15.86 30.18
N TRP A 562 -18.43 15.26 30.93
CA TRP A 562 -17.66 14.13 30.46
C TRP A 562 -18.53 12.89 30.29
N GLN A 563 -18.23 12.08 29.27
CA GLN A 563 -18.80 10.76 29.12
C GLN A 563 -18.49 9.91 30.37
N THR A 564 -19.51 9.24 30.92
CA THR A 564 -19.39 8.34 32.10
C THR A 564 -20.26 7.11 31.89
N PRO A 565 -19.77 5.91 32.27
CA PRO A 565 -18.42 5.60 32.80
C PRO A 565 -17.34 5.75 31.73
N PHE A 566 -16.11 6.03 32.14
CA PHE A 566 -14.95 6.12 31.25
C PHE A 566 -14.03 4.92 31.47
N ASN A 567 -13.80 4.15 30.40
CA ASN A 567 -12.81 3.08 30.36
C ASN A 567 -11.78 3.42 29.26
N PRO A 568 -10.54 3.80 29.60
CA PRO A 568 -9.54 4.21 28.61
C PRO A 568 -9.06 3.06 27.70
N LEU A 569 -9.35 1.81 28.06
CA LEU A 569 -9.02 0.61 27.27
C LEU A 569 -10.18 0.15 26.37
N LYS A 570 -11.31 0.87 26.36
CA LYS A 570 -12.44 0.53 25.51
C LYS A 570 -12.17 0.93 24.07
N TRP A 571 -12.18 -0.07 23.21
CA TRP A 571 -12.07 0.11 21.77
C TRP A 571 -13.42 0.49 21.15
N GLY A 572 -13.39 1.44 20.21
CA GLY A 572 -14.60 1.95 19.57
C GLY A 572 -15.39 2.93 20.44
N GLY A 573 -16.62 3.22 20.07
CA GLY A 573 -17.48 4.19 20.74
C GLY A 573 -17.09 5.63 20.42
N ASP A 574 -16.27 6.26 21.25
CA ASP A 574 -15.76 7.62 20.99
C ASP A 574 -14.57 7.63 20.04
N PHE A 575 -13.94 6.49 19.80
CA PHE A 575 -12.73 6.34 19.00
C PHE A 575 -12.94 5.35 17.84
N THR A 576 -12.21 5.55 16.75
CA THR A 576 -12.24 4.69 15.56
C THR A 576 -11.13 3.65 15.68
N GLU A 577 -11.47 2.36 15.65
CA GLU A 577 -10.50 1.26 15.63
C GLU A 577 -9.36 1.43 16.64
N GLY A 578 -9.70 1.91 17.82
CA GLY A 578 -8.74 2.24 18.86
C GLY A 578 -9.40 2.62 20.17
N ASN A 579 -8.60 3.09 21.11
CA ASN A 579 -9.02 3.52 22.43
C ASN A 579 -8.36 4.87 22.83
N ALA A 580 -8.58 5.33 24.06
CA ALA A 580 -8.05 6.62 24.51
C ALA A 580 -6.50 6.67 24.52
N TRP A 581 -5.82 5.53 24.75
CA TRP A 581 -4.36 5.46 24.71
C TRP A 581 -3.78 5.61 23.29
N HIS A 582 -4.59 5.29 22.25
CA HIS A 582 -4.17 5.48 20.86
C HIS A 582 -4.44 6.91 20.38
N TYR A 583 -5.63 7.44 20.66
CA TYR A 583 -6.08 8.72 20.10
C TYR A 583 -5.62 9.96 20.86
N THR A 584 -5.14 9.85 22.11
CA THR A 584 -4.63 11.01 22.86
C THR A 584 -3.48 11.71 22.12
N TRP A 585 -2.79 11.02 21.26
CA TRP A 585 -1.65 11.50 20.50
C TRP A 585 -2.02 12.14 19.15
N SER A 586 -3.28 12.08 18.73
CA SER A 586 -3.77 12.64 17.44
C SER A 586 -3.90 14.17 17.49
N VAL A 587 -2.83 14.82 17.92
CA VAL A 587 -2.65 16.27 17.94
C VAL A 587 -1.37 16.61 17.18
N PHE A 588 -1.39 16.31 15.89
CA PHE A 588 -0.20 16.40 15.01
C PHE A 588 0.34 17.82 14.92
N HIS A 589 -0.56 18.82 14.86
CA HIS A 589 -0.28 20.24 14.60
C HIS A 589 0.12 21.06 15.83
N ASP A 590 -0.10 20.53 17.04
CA ASP A 590 0.21 21.27 18.31
C ASP A 590 0.75 20.31 19.39
N PRO A 591 1.85 19.54 19.14
CA PRO A 591 2.44 18.70 20.16
C PRO A 591 2.86 19.47 21.41
N GLN A 592 3.34 20.72 21.25
CA GLN A 592 3.71 21.57 22.36
C GLN A 592 2.51 21.93 23.25
N GLY A 593 1.35 22.23 22.66
CA GLY A 593 0.11 22.46 23.41
C GLY A 593 -0.36 21.21 24.16
N LEU A 594 -0.17 20.02 23.59
CA LEU A 594 -0.47 18.76 24.29
C LEU A 594 0.50 18.50 25.45
N ILE A 595 1.80 18.79 25.27
CA ILE A 595 2.82 18.72 26.32
C ILE A 595 2.44 19.65 27.49
N GLU A 596 2.01 20.86 27.20
CA GLU A 596 1.56 21.83 28.23
C GLU A 596 0.35 21.30 29.01
N LEU A 597 -0.66 20.77 28.32
CA LEU A 597 -1.85 20.18 28.95
C LEU A 597 -1.51 18.99 29.86
N MET A 598 -0.50 18.19 29.53
CA MET A 598 -0.05 17.07 30.35
C MET A 598 0.83 17.47 31.53
N GLY A 599 1.29 18.72 31.58
CA GLY A 599 2.09 19.24 32.69
C GLY A 599 3.60 19.29 32.43
N GLY A 600 4.00 19.35 31.15
CA GLY A 600 5.38 19.54 30.70
C GLY A 600 6.03 18.25 30.16
N ASN A 601 7.26 18.39 29.68
CA ASN A 601 7.99 17.34 28.95
C ASN A 601 8.13 16.02 29.72
N GLU A 602 8.46 16.06 31.01
CA GLU A 602 8.64 14.87 31.83
C GLU A 602 7.32 14.09 31.99
N ALA A 603 6.23 14.81 32.29
CA ALA A 603 4.91 14.20 32.45
C ALA A 603 4.39 13.63 31.13
N PHE A 604 4.63 14.33 30.02
CA PHE A 604 4.29 13.88 28.67
C PHE A 604 5.06 12.60 28.31
N CYS A 605 6.39 12.57 28.51
CA CYS A 605 7.20 11.39 28.25
C CYS A 605 6.79 10.19 29.13
N ALA A 606 6.42 10.43 30.41
CA ALA A 606 5.93 9.37 31.29
C ALA A 606 4.60 8.77 30.78
N MET A 607 3.73 9.57 30.15
CA MET A 607 2.51 9.06 29.52
C MET A 607 2.83 8.25 28.25
N LEU A 608 3.79 8.70 27.41
CA LEU A 608 4.27 7.93 26.25
C LEU A 608 4.88 6.59 26.69
N ASP A 609 5.73 6.59 27.74
CA ASP A 609 6.32 5.37 28.31
C ASP A 609 5.23 4.41 28.81
N SER A 610 4.13 4.95 29.35
CA SER A 610 3.01 4.13 29.85
C SER A 610 2.32 3.33 28.75
N VAL A 611 2.28 3.82 27.51
CA VAL A 611 1.70 3.08 26.37
C VAL A 611 2.43 1.76 26.16
N PHE A 612 3.77 1.76 26.26
CA PHE A 612 4.58 0.55 26.09
C PHE A 612 4.61 -0.34 27.35
N ALA A 613 4.44 0.25 28.53
CA ALA A 613 4.51 -0.47 29.79
C ALA A 613 3.20 -1.13 30.20
N LEU A 614 2.05 -0.62 29.75
CA LEU A 614 0.74 -1.18 30.02
C LEU A 614 0.61 -2.57 29.39
N PRO A 615 -0.03 -3.54 30.09
CA PRO A 615 -0.40 -4.80 29.43
C PRO A 615 -1.27 -4.52 28.21
N PRO A 616 -1.27 -5.36 27.16
CA PRO A 616 -2.12 -5.22 26.00
C PRO A 616 -3.57 -5.63 26.33
N ALA A 617 -4.14 -5.00 27.36
CA ALA A 617 -5.50 -5.19 27.82
C ALA A 617 -6.45 -4.34 26.97
N PHE A 618 -7.67 -4.82 26.81
CA PHE A 618 -8.69 -4.18 25.97
C PHE A 618 -10.10 -4.43 26.52
N ASP A 619 -11.01 -3.58 26.10
CA ASP A 619 -12.46 -3.78 26.25
C ASP A 619 -13.11 -3.69 24.86
N ALA A 620 -13.59 -4.83 24.35
CA ALA A 620 -14.25 -4.94 23.05
C ALA A 620 -15.78 -4.86 23.16
N SER A 621 -16.35 -4.34 24.24
CA SER A 621 -17.80 -4.28 24.47
C SER A 621 -18.57 -3.51 23.39
N TYR A 622 -17.95 -2.51 22.76
CA TYR A 622 -18.53 -1.77 21.63
C TYR A 622 -18.80 -2.68 20.42
N TYR A 623 -17.95 -3.64 20.17
CA TYR A 623 -18.08 -4.61 19.08
C TYR A 623 -18.89 -5.86 19.49
N GLY A 624 -19.69 -5.76 20.55
CA GLY A 624 -20.49 -6.89 21.06
C GLY A 624 -19.63 -8.01 21.66
N GLY A 625 -18.40 -7.72 22.08
CA GLY A 625 -17.44 -8.68 22.59
C GLY A 625 -16.60 -9.38 21.50
N THR A 626 -16.81 -9.05 20.23
CA THR A 626 -15.95 -9.53 19.13
C THR A 626 -14.58 -8.87 19.22
N VAL A 627 -13.52 -9.68 19.22
CA VAL A 627 -12.15 -9.20 19.14
C VAL A 627 -11.81 -8.99 17.67
N ILE A 628 -11.75 -7.74 17.27
CA ILE A 628 -11.35 -7.35 15.90
C ILE A 628 -9.86 -7.62 15.68
N HIS A 629 -9.42 -7.66 14.43
CA HIS A 629 -8.05 -8.08 14.10
C HIS A 629 -6.99 -7.12 14.67
N GLU A 630 -7.24 -5.81 14.71
CA GLU A 630 -6.32 -4.80 15.25
C GLU A 630 -6.04 -5.01 16.76
N ILE A 631 -7.04 -5.46 17.51
CA ILE A 631 -6.85 -5.85 18.92
C ILE A 631 -5.94 -7.07 19.03
N ARG A 632 -6.13 -8.08 18.18
CA ARG A 632 -5.28 -9.28 18.15
C ARG A 632 -3.85 -8.95 17.79
N GLU A 633 -3.67 -8.10 16.80
CA GLU A 633 -2.37 -7.60 16.36
C GLU A 633 -1.63 -6.88 17.49
N MET A 634 -2.28 -5.95 18.18
CA MET A 634 -1.73 -5.29 19.37
C MET A 634 -1.27 -6.29 20.42
N GLN A 635 -2.07 -7.33 20.69
CA GLN A 635 -1.71 -8.35 21.67
C GLN A 635 -0.49 -9.18 21.25
N ILE A 636 -0.40 -9.56 19.96
CA ILE A 636 0.68 -10.39 19.42
C ILE A 636 1.99 -9.62 19.34
N MET A 637 1.97 -8.34 19.02
CA MET A 637 3.16 -7.49 18.95
C MET A 637 3.95 -7.46 20.26
N GLY A 638 3.28 -7.58 21.41
CA GLY A 638 3.93 -7.56 22.71
C GLY A 638 4.64 -6.23 23.02
N MET A 639 4.05 -5.11 22.59
CA MET A 639 4.55 -3.75 22.80
C MET A 639 3.55 -2.90 23.62
N GLY A 640 2.93 -3.52 24.64
CA GLY A 640 1.94 -2.86 25.49
C GLY A 640 0.66 -2.50 24.72
N ASN A 641 0.21 -1.26 24.85
CA ASN A 641 -0.90 -0.69 24.08
C ASN A 641 -0.43 0.06 22.81
N TYR A 642 0.82 -0.08 22.39
CA TYR A 642 1.31 0.46 21.13
C TYR A 642 0.84 -0.43 19.97
N ALA A 643 -0.31 -0.11 19.40
CA ALA A 643 -0.95 -0.88 18.33
C ALA A 643 -0.45 -0.42 16.95
N HIS A 644 0.83 -0.65 16.63
CA HIS A 644 1.47 -0.17 15.40
C HIS A 644 0.77 -0.64 14.12
N GLY A 645 0.06 -1.77 14.17
CA GLY A 645 -0.71 -2.31 13.04
C GLY A 645 -1.87 -1.43 12.58
N ASN A 646 -2.21 -0.36 13.33
CA ASN A 646 -3.22 0.61 12.93
C ASN A 646 -2.69 2.06 13.02
N GLN A 647 -3.15 2.94 12.14
CA GLN A 647 -2.57 4.26 11.85
C GLN A 647 -2.64 5.28 13.00
N PRO A 648 -3.68 5.32 13.85
CA PRO A 648 -3.82 6.37 14.87
C PRO A 648 -2.61 6.57 15.78
N ILE A 649 -1.79 5.53 15.99
CA ILE A 649 -0.66 5.58 16.93
C ILE A 649 0.72 5.57 16.24
N GLN A 650 0.79 5.35 14.93
CA GLN A 650 2.07 5.17 14.23
C GLN A 650 3.07 6.32 14.40
N HIS A 651 2.59 7.57 14.51
CA HIS A 651 3.42 8.76 14.69
C HIS A 651 3.90 8.98 16.14
N MET A 652 3.25 8.32 17.12
CA MET A 652 3.44 8.58 18.56
C MET A 652 4.91 8.47 19.00
N ILE A 653 5.65 7.53 18.44
CA ILE A 653 7.07 7.31 18.77
C ILE A 653 7.91 8.57 18.56
N TYR A 654 7.62 9.32 17.51
CA TYR A 654 8.35 10.54 17.17
C TYR A 654 7.98 11.74 18.07
N LEU A 655 6.92 11.65 18.88
CA LEU A 655 6.55 12.73 19.81
C LEU A 655 7.56 12.90 20.95
N TYR A 656 8.41 11.93 21.23
CA TYR A 656 9.54 12.10 22.15
C TYR A 656 10.51 13.21 21.70
N ASP A 657 10.64 13.45 20.39
CA ASP A 657 11.50 14.51 19.84
C ASP A 657 11.02 15.91 20.26
N TYR A 658 9.69 16.11 20.25
CA TYR A 658 9.05 17.36 20.69
C TYR A 658 9.21 17.62 22.19
N ALA A 659 9.35 16.57 22.97
CA ALA A 659 9.57 16.65 24.43
C ALA A 659 11.07 16.59 24.82
N GLY A 660 11.98 16.67 23.84
CA GLY A 660 13.42 16.72 24.10
C GLY A 660 14.05 15.39 24.52
N GLN A 661 13.39 14.24 24.21
CA GLN A 661 13.93 12.90 24.49
C GLN A 661 14.10 12.06 23.20
N PRO A 662 14.85 12.53 22.18
CA PRO A 662 14.97 11.87 20.88
C PRO A 662 15.52 10.44 20.96
N ARG A 663 16.29 10.11 21.99
CA ARG A 663 16.83 8.75 22.16
C ARG A 663 15.75 7.69 22.36
N LYS A 664 14.63 8.05 23.01
CA LYS A 664 13.49 7.14 23.15
C LYS A 664 12.81 6.92 21.81
N ALA A 665 12.65 7.97 20.98
CA ALA A 665 12.17 7.83 19.64
C ALA A 665 13.07 6.89 18.82
N GLN A 666 14.37 7.14 18.80
CA GLN A 666 15.37 6.35 18.10
C GLN A 666 15.33 4.87 18.48
N TYR A 667 15.27 4.57 19.78
CA TYR A 667 15.16 3.20 20.28
C TYR A 667 13.89 2.50 19.78
N TRP A 668 12.72 3.14 19.96
CA TRP A 668 11.46 2.51 19.59
C TRP A 668 11.28 2.38 18.08
N VAL A 669 11.74 3.34 17.29
CA VAL A 669 11.73 3.26 15.83
C VAL A 669 12.51 2.03 15.35
N HIS A 670 13.72 1.81 15.88
CA HIS A 670 14.49 0.61 15.55
C HIS A 670 13.82 -0.68 16.00
N GLU A 671 13.24 -0.72 17.22
CA GLU A 671 12.53 -1.90 17.71
C GLU A 671 11.32 -2.24 16.84
N VAL A 672 10.56 -1.24 16.42
CA VAL A 672 9.42 -1.44 15.51
C VAL A 672 9.89 -1.98 14.16
N MET A 673 10.86 -1.33 13.50
CA MET A 673 11.36 -1.77 12.19
C MET A 673 11.90 -3.22 12.27
N ARG A 674 12.69 -3.53 13.29
CA ARG A 674 13.31 -4.85 13.46
C ARG A 674 12.31 -5.96 13.78
N ARG A 675 11.27 -5.67 14.56
CA ARG A 675 10.35 -6.70 15.10
C ARG A 675 9.12 -6.90 14.25
N LEU A 676 8.65 -5.85 13.56
CA LEU A 676 7.31 -5.81 12.98
C LEU A 676 7.31 -5.77 11.45
N TYR A 677 8.49 -5.72 10.81
CA TYR A 677 8.59 -5.69 9.34
C TYR A 677 9.62 -6.71 8.83
N GLN A 678 9.22 -7.48 7.84
CA GLN A 678 10.08 -8.42 7.15
C GLN A 678 9.53 -8.70 5.73
N ALA A 679 10.40 -8.90 4.75
CA ALA A 679 9.99 -9.22 3.37
C ALA A 679 9.51 -10.69 3.24
N THR A 680 8.52 -11.09 4.05
CA THR A 680 7.91 -12.42 4.10
C THR A 680 6.39 -12.32 3.97
N PRO A 681 5.66 -13.41 3.67
CA PRO A 681 4.21 -13.38 3.55
C PRO A 681 3.47 -12.91 4.81
N ASP A 682 4.06 -13.05 5.98
CA ASP A 682 3.57 -12.57 7.28
C ASP A 682 4.28 -11.28 7.76
N GLY A 683 4.84 -10.54 6.84
CA GLY A 683 5.83 -9.49 7.12
C GLY A 683 5.31 -8.11 7.51
N TYR A 684 4.02 -7.96 7.83
CA TYR A 684 3.44 -6.77 8.47
C TYR A 684 2.76 -7.15 9.77
N CYS A 685 2.58 -6.18 10.64
CA CYS A 685 1.96 -6.37 11.94
C CYS A 685 0.47 -5.94 12.02
N GLY A 686 -0.14 -5.64 10.89
CA GLY A 686 -1.52 -5.18 10.69
C GLY A 686 -1.71 -4.87 9.23
N ASP A 687 -2.77 -4.15 8.87
CA ASP A 687 -3.06 -3.79 7.48
C ASP A 687 -1.98 -2.87 6.88
N GLU A 688 -1.70 -3.09 5.61
CA GLU A 688 -0.73 -2.29 4.86
C GLU A 688 -1.30 -0.91 4.48
N ASP A 689 -2.61 -0.88 4.22
CA ASP A 689 -3.44 0.31 3.98
C ASP A 689 -2.92 1.24 2.90
N ASN A 690 -2.96 0.72 1.66
CA ASN A 690 -2.74 1.49 0.43
C ASN A 690 -1.40 2.25 0.41
N GLY A 691 -0.37 1.68 0.99
CA GLY A 691 0.97 2.25 1.03
C GLY A 691 1.33 2.97 2.32
N GLN A 692 0.40 3.20 3.25
CA GLN A 692 0.66 3.97 4.46
C GLN A 692 1.66 3.29 5.40
N THR A 693 1.40 2.04 5.77
CA THR A 693 2.27 1.29 6.69
C THR A 693 3.64 1.02 6.06
N SER A 694 3.67 0.83 4.75
CA SER A 694 4.91 0.73 3.97
C SER A 694 5.70 2.04 3.95
N ALA A 695 5.04 3.19 3.71
CA ALA A 695 5.68 4.50 3.70
C ALA A 695 6.21 4.90 5.08
N TRP A 696 5.55 4.48 6.16
CA TRP A 696 6.07 4.64 7.52
C TRP A 696 7.44 3.96 7.67
N TYR A 697 7.56 2.69 7.21
CA TYR A 697 8.82 1.97 7.23
C TYR A 697 9.89 2.65 6.37
N VAL A 698 9.53 3.09 5.17
CA VAL A 698 10.46 3.78 4.25
C VAL A 698 11.03 5.03 4.91
N PHE A 699 10.21 5.92 5.45
CA PHE A 699 10.68 7.12 6.14
C PHE A 699 11.54 6.78 7.36
N SER A 700 11.09 5.85 8.18
CA SER A 700 11.82 5.42 9.39
C SER A 700 13.20 4.85 9.06
N ALA A 701 13.29 4.07 7.99
CA ALA A 701 14.56 3.51 7.50
C ALA A 701 15.51 4.58 6.93
N LEU A 702 14.96 5.70 6.41
CA LEU A 702 15.72 6.88 5.99
C LEU A 702 16.20 7.73 7.18
N GLY A 703 15.62 7.55 8.38
CA GLY A 703 16.01 8.23 9.61
C GLY A 703 15.24 9.52 9.92
N PHE A 704 14.07 9.76 9.31
CA PHE A 704 13.19 10.88 9.63
C PHE A 704 11.73 10.57 9.29
N TYR A 705 10.78 11.31 9.85
CA TYR A 705 9.34 11.03 9.69
C TYR A 705 8.48 12.33 9.70
N PRO A 706 7.47 12.48 8.82
CA PRO A 706 6.57 13.62 8.79
C PRO A 706 5.47 13.48 9.85
N VAL A 707 5.70 13.92 11.09
CA VAL A 707 4.71 13.81 12.17
C VAL A 707 3.46 14.64 11.88
N CYS A 708 3.63 15.80 11.27
CA CYS A 708 2.57 16.74 10.95
C CYS A 708 2.62 17.12 9.45
N PRO A 709 2.02 16.34 8.56
CA PRO A 709 1.88 16.73 7.16
C PRO A 709 1.26 18.12 7.01
N GLY A 710 1.76 18.93 6.09
CA GLY A 710 1.40 20.34 5.96
C GLY A 710 2.24 21.31 6.79
N SER A 711 3.15 20.82 7.64
CA SER A 711 4.11 21.68 8.38
C SER A 711 5.40 21.94 7.59
N GLY A 712 5.74 21.08 6.65
CA GLY A 712 7.03 21.07 5.98
C GLY A 712 8.18 20.66 6.90
N GLU A 713 7.90 19.93 7.99
CA GLU A 713 8.85 19.48 9.01
C GLU A 713 8.88 17.95 9.12
N TYR A 714 10.04 17.41 9.43
CA TYR A 714 10.26 15.96 9.69
C TYR A 714 11.00 15.80 11.02
N ALA A 715 10.47 14.96 11.91
CA ALA A 715 11.15 14.55 13.13
C ALA A 715 12.29 13.59 12.80
N ILE A 716 13.43 13.73 13.48
CA ILE A 716 14.63 12.92 13.24
C ILE A 716 14.55 11.63 14.06
N GLY A 717 14.46 10.49 13.38
CA GLY A 717 14.66 9.19 13.96
C GLY A 717 16.12 8.76 13.94
N SER A 718 16.34 7.51 13.57
CA SER A 718 17.67 6.94 13.38
C SER A 718 17.66 6.07 12.13
N PRO A 719 18.52 6.31 11.13
CA PRO A 719 18.51 5.56 9.89
C PRO A 719 18.85 4.09 10.14
N LEU A 720 18.13 3.21 9.44
CA LEU A 720 18.43 1.78 9.40
C LEU A 720 19.51 1.45 8.36
N LEU A 721 19.41 2.12 7.20
CA LEU A 721 20.28 1.87 6.03
C LEU A 721 21.58 2.67 6.11
N ARG A 722 22.65 2.10 5.53
CA ARG A 722 24.01 2.67 5.63
C ARG A 722 24.27 3.82 4.67
N ASP A 723 23.80 3.71 3.46
CA ASP A 723 23.97 4.72 2.40
C ASP A 723 22.70 4.79 1.55
N VAL A 724 22.10 5.98 1.47
CA VAL A 724 20.91 6.19 0.65
C VAL A 724 21.04 7.50 -0.11
N THR A 725 20.67 7.47 -1.39
CA THR A 725 20.56 8.66 -2.22
C THR A 725 19.11 8.83 -2.70
N LEU A 726 18.48 9.94 -2.31
CA LEU A 726 17.21 10.36 -2.90
C LEU A 726 17.51 11.21 -4.14
N HIS A 727 17.05 10.78 -5.30
CA HIS A 727 17.15 11.50 -6.57
C HIS A 727 15.92 12.40 -6.74
N LEU A 728 16.09 13.69 -6.49
CA LEU A 728 15.01 14.67 -6.53
C LEU A 728 14.95 15.40 -7.88
N PRO A 729 13.80 16.03 -8.23
CA PRO A 729 13.67 16.80 -9.46
C PRO A 729 14.73 17.88 -9.65
N GLY A 730 15.14 18.08 -10.89
CA GLY A 730 16.18 19.06 -11.24
C GLY A 730 17.61 18.60 -10.94
N GLY A 731 17.82 17.28 -10.78
CA GLY A 731 19.15 16.69 -10.55
C GLY A 731 19.68 16.89 -9.13
N ARG A 732 18.82 17.30 -8.20
CA ARG A 732 19.17 17.45 -6.77
C ARG A 732 19.24 16.08 -6.10
N ARG A 733 20.06 15.97 -5.06
CA ARG A 733 20.24 14.74 -4.31
C ARG A 733 20.22 15.01 -2.82
N VAL A 734 19.56 14.12 -2.07
CA VAL A 734 19.76 14.01 -0.63
C VAL A 734 20.55 12.73 -0.39
N CYS A 735 21.77 12.88 0.13
CA CYS A 735 22.60 11.74 0.49
C CYS A 735 22.49 11.51 2.00
N ILE A 736 22.09 10.32 2.42
CA ILE A 736 22.00 9.91 3.82
C ILE A 736 23.06 8.86 4.06
N GLN A 737 24.00 9.15 4.96
CA GLN A 737 25.10 8.28 5.28
C GLN A 737 25.13 7.98 6.78
N ALA A 738 25.21 6.71 7.15
CA ALA A 738 25.26 6.28 8.53
C ALA A 738 26.52 5.47 8.82
N SER A 739 27.25 5.87 9.86
CA SER A 739 28.44 5.16 10.35
C SER A 739 28.29 4.75 11.80
N GLY A 740 28.99 3.70 12.22
CA GLY A 740 28.85 3.12 13.55
C GLY A 740 27.66 2.15 13.64
N ASP A 741 27.41 1.60 14.81
CA ASP A 741 26.37 0.60 15.03
C ASP A 741 25.42 1.04 16.17
N GLY A 742 24.19 0.52 16.14
CA GLY A 742 23.16 0.74 17.17
C GLY A 742 22.11 1.77 16.77
N PRO A 743 21.08 1.92 17.61
CA PRO A 743 19.91 2.74 17.30
C PRO A 743 20.08 4.22 17.62
N TYR A 744 21.12 4.64 18.38
CA TYR A 744 21.19 5.99 18.90
C TYR A 744 22.06 6.90 18.03
N VAL A 745 21.56 8.05 17.70
CA VAL A 745 22.30 9.10 16.97
C VAL A 745 23.21 9.83 17.95
N HIS A 746 24.54 9.62 17.82
CA HIS A 746 25.55 10.36 18.55
C HIS A 746 25.70 11.78 18.01
N SER A 747 25.69 11.94 16.70
CA SER A 747 25.75 13.25 16.04
C SER A 747 25.17 13.19 14.64
N LEU A 748 24.62 14.31 14.19
CA LEU A 748 24.17 14.56 12.84
C LEU A 748 24.86 15.81 12.29
N THR A 749 25.38 15.73 11.07
CA THR A 749 25.77 16.92 10.31
C THR A 749 24.95 17.02 9.03
N ILE A 750 24.70 18.26 8.60
CA ILE A 750 24.10 18.57 7.30
C ILE A 750 25.16 19.39 6.52
N ASP A 751 25.62 18.84 5.38
CA ASP A 751 26.69 19.45 4.57
C ASP A 751 27.90 19.83 5.43
N ASP A 752 28.38 18.87 6.23
CA ASP A 752 29.51 19.00 7.19
C ASP A 752 29.27 19.99 8.34
N GLN A 753 28.09 20.60 8.46
CA GLN A 753 27.77 21.48 9.59
C GLN A 753 26.98 20.74 10.67
N PRO A 754 27.37 20.87 11.96
CA PRO A 754 26.64 20.23 13.06
C PRO A 754 25.18 20.63 13.10
N HIS A 755 24.29 19.66 13.11
CA HIS A 755 22.86 19.85 13.26
C HIS A 755 22.43 19.49 14.69
N ARG A 756 21.74 20.42 15.37
CA ARG A 756 21.37 20.25 16.79
C ARG A 756 19.86 20.18 17.02
N SER A 757 19.07 20.48 15.97
CA SER A 757 17.61 20.34 16.06
C SER A 757 17.21 18.87 15.96
N ASN A 758 16.09 18.51 16.61
CA ASN A 758 15.46 17.20 16.41
C ASN A 758 14.63 17.14 15.12
N PHE A 759 14.68 18.17 14.27
CA PHE A 759 13.81 18.29 13.11
C PHE A 759 14.59 18.72 11.87
N LEU A 760 14.19 18.18 10.71
CA LEU A 760 14.58 18.60 9.36
C LEU A 760 13.42 19.38 8.73
N THR A 761 13.70 20.25 7.78
CA THR A 761 12.67 20.92 6.99
C THR A 761 12.60 20.34 5.57
N HIS A 762 11.41 20.32 4.99
CA HIS A 762 11.21 19.93 3.59
C HIS A 762 12.10 20.76 2.64
N ARG A 763 12.25 22.06 2.94
CA ARG A 763 13.10 22.97 2.18
C ARG A 763 14.56 22.52 2.16
N GLN A 764 15.12 22.07 3.31
CA GLN A 764 16.51 21.54 3.38
C GLN A 764 16.65 20.33 2.47
N LEU A 765 15.74 19.36 2.57
CA LEU A 765 15.77 18.17 1.74
C LEU A 765 15.59 18.50 0.26
N ARG A 766 14.59 19.32 -0.08
CA ARG A 766 14.28 19.67 -1.47
C ARG A 766 15.42 20.42 -2.18
N THR A 767 16.25 21.16 -1.47
CA THR A 767 17.42 21.86 -2.07
C THR A 767 18.56 20.92 -2.38
N GLY A 768 18.57 19.71 -1.83
CA GLY A 768 19.65 18.75 -1.85
C GLY A 768 20.63 19.01 -0.72
N CYS A 769 21.05 17.97 -0.03
CA CYS A 769 22.01 18.04 1.09
C CYS A 769 22.61 16.66 1.36
N THR A 770 23.66 16.62 2.18
CA THR A 770 24.22 15.40 2.74
C THR A 770 23.94 15.34 4.23
N LEU A 771 23.23 14.32 4.67
CA LEU A 771 22.96 13.99 6.07
C LEU A 771 23.96 12.92 6.50
N TYR A 772 24.87 13.23 7.41
CA TYR A 772 25.82 12.26 7.93
C TYR A 772 25.50 11.95 9.39
N TYR A 773 25.05 10.72 9.66
CA TYR A 773 24.74 10.19 10.97
C TYR A 773 25.90 9.39 11.54
N ARG A 774 26.25 9.65 12.78
CA ARG A 774 27.13 8.79 13.58
C ARG A 774 26.29 8.06 14.61
N LEU A 775 26.21 6.74 14.51
CA LEU A 775 25.39 5.90 15.38
C LEU A 775 26.22 5.26 16.50
N THR A 776 25.56 4.93 17.61
CA THR A 776 26.15 4.25 18.77
C THR A 776 25.18 3.23 19.37
N PRO A 777 25.70 2.12 19.97
CA PRO A 777 24.86 1.10 20.60
C PRO A 777 24.28 1.56 21.94
N GLU A 778 24.93 2.50 22.62
CA GLU A 778 24.52 3.02 23.92
C GLU A 778 24.12 4.50 23.83
N PRO A 779 23.07 4.92 24.57
CA PRO A 779 22.71 6.32 24.64
C PRO A 779 23.80 7.10 25.38
N HIS A 780 24.35 8.13 24.75
CA HIS A 780 25.27 9.05 25.43
C HIS A 780 24.53 9.97 26.39
N ALA A 781 25.15 10.33 27.52
CA ALA A 781 24.68 11.42 28.33
C ALA A 781 24.89 12.75 27.56
N ASP A 782 23.92 13.65 27.61
CA ASP A 782 24.03 14.99 27.00
C ASP A 782 25.09 15.82 27.72
#